data_327c306b87acc321b9e0c109184d74ba
#
_entry.id   327c306b87acc321b9e0c109184d74ba
#
_cell.length_a   1.000
_cell.length_b   1.000
_cell.length_c   1.000
_cell.angle_alpha   90.00
_cell.angle_beta   90.00
_cell.angle_gamma   90.00
#
_symmetry.space_group_name_H-M   'P 1'
#
loop_
_entity.id
_entity.type
_entity.pdbx_description
1 polymer ?
#
loop_
_entity_poly.entity_id
_entity_poly.type
_entity_poly.pdbx_seq_one_letter_code
_entity_poly.pdbx_strand_id
1 'polypeptide(L)'
;MACAPEMAPAIDIHSIIGATSLPTTLTSLFTLAHGSGVPDDKYALVVFELLRVAANICMDHDENRGRLLEAGFPQAIVSLLEGYAESTPPPPYKEPLNLSIAHLKIVRTSIGAILNASIGYDPIKFRLISLEAPLTILKLSTAIYPTGIWYHLPTNTEDLDAVSENVWNMRCGLSSWAWRVISELKDIKDETLQIFTPDFLPLLVSPLQAFLPVSAQNSWPPFDPESELVRELIDSDYEDLEESCMLIESLSLDVEDIRLSLARGLNFPAEHGGLPCLSIILDFIEHGAYPKSWNSPIFDDLERKRKEKAFDICKAALVKAVVEVAGEEKNVDVLWDDSEPDKPGGIFVYRMVDWLKRYVNDMQTKPSNPVPQHQRIFDREDMAICASLALGNLARREEISLAFVSPPYSLAPVLASTYLLGPSTDIKVKHGVLALLKHLAQAPPQSHIIHSSLGKAGVIRTIAASGVWDEKTDAMAEVIQFSAIGVVKQMCIANAITIVDHTYALILPSSRSPTSPTGLSQILALVKRSDAVRIKSEGSRVLVNVIKSLWANGLPSNSTEDPQALVSTGVMNKEDLLEKQRRRAAAVRTVLTPECASTLANLVGRSGRYPLLINEGVIALSLISTRKEGGLLVLEALTASLGLDRPSSPADPVSPPTTASDIGSPTAPRPPHLNVPRHALDMLIFTLKNTDNPVNYPIEVRVNVCSLLVQLTRNTTGDELEKLKTTVRPALKSLLLASEREEILIKAVQRVWDAWS
;
A
#
# COMPACT_ATOMS: atom_id res chain seq x y z
N MET A 1 43.81 47.89 15.37
CA MET A 1 42.48 47.36 15.00
C MET A 1 41.74 48.46 14.24
N ALA A 2 41.77 48.45 12.91
CA ALA A 2 41.01 49.38 12.09
C ALA A 2 39.62 48.77 11.86
N CYS A 3 38.57 49.44 12.30
CA CYS A 3 37.20 49.12 11.94
C CYS A 3 37.06 49.19 10.43
N ALA A 4 36.64 48.07 9.80
CA ALA A 4 36.20 48.10 8.43
C ALA A 4 34.94 49.01 8.36
N PRO A 5 34.84 49.88 7.33
CA PRO A 5 33.65 50.70 7.17
C PRO A 5 32.45 49.77 6.93
N GLU A 6 31.39 49.94 7.72
CA GLU A 6 30.07 49.35 7.44
C GLU A 6 29.70 49.78 6.03
N MET A 7 29.60 48.79 5.10
CA MET A 7 29.01 49.01 3.80
C MET A 7 27.57 49.46 4.03
N ALA A 8 27.21 50.67 3.57
CA ALA A 8 25.83 51.08 3.55
C ALA A 8 24.97 50.04 2.86
N PRO A 9 23.80 49.68 3.40
CA PRO A 9 22.91 48.65 2.77
C PRO A 9 22.67 49.10 1.33
N ALA A 10 22.88 48.15 0.39
CA ALA A 10 22.56 48.37 -1.00
C ALA A 10 21.12 48.80 -1.10
N ILE A 11 20.82 49.96 -1.74
CA ILE A 11 19.46 50.49 -1.91
C ILE A 11 18.73 49.47 -2.78
N ASP A 12 17.73 48.81 -2.20
CA ASP A 12 16.84 47.90 -2.93
C ASP A 12 15.89 48.69 -3.84
N ILE A 13 16.29 48.84 -5.08
CA ILE A 13 15.51 49.55 -6.11
C ILE A 13 14.12 48.92 -6.32
N HIS A 14 14.03 47.59 -6.21
CA HIS A 14 12.75 46.89 -6.36
C HIS A 14 11.75 47.30 -5.27
N SER A 15 12.17 47.36 -4.00
CA SER A 15 11.35 47.86 -2.91
C SER A 15 10.85 49.30 -3.14
N ILE A 16 11.74 50.18 -3.63
CA ILE A 16 11.40 51.60 -3.89
C ILE A 16 10.32 51.70 -4.99
N ILE A 17 10.55 51.00 -6.10
CA ILE A 17 9.63 50.98 -7.24
C ILE A 17 8.27 50.43 -6.81
N GLY A 18 8.24 49.30 -6.12
CA GLY A 18 6.99 48.70 -5.63
C GLY A 18 6.23 49.56 -4.61
N ALA A 19 6.91 50.38 -3.82
CA ALA A 19 6.30 51.28 -2.84
C ALA A 19 5.59 52.48 -3.48
N THR A 20 5.74 52.68 -4.77
CA THR A 20 5.03 53.75 -5.52
C THR A 20 3.61 53.30 -5.87
N SER A 21 2.86 54.17 -6.56
CA SER A 21 1.54 53.84 -7.16
C SER A 21 1.66 52.88 -8.37
N LEU A 22 2.86 52.41 -8.71
CA LEU A 22 3.10 51.59 -9.92
C LEU A 22 2.29 50.28 -9.92
N PRO A 23 2.20 49.46 -8.85
CA PRO A 23 1.36 48.25 -8.87
C PRO A 23 -0.10 48.53 -9.23
N THR A 24 -0.72 49.55 -8.62
CA THR A 24 -2.12 49.90 -8.88
C THR A 24 -2.30 50.48 -10.30
N THR A 25 -1.38 51.34 -10.74
CA THR A 25 -1.42 51.92 -12.09
C THR A 25 -1.23 50.83 -13.15
N LEU A 26 -0.27 49.92 -12.93
CA LEU A 26 0.01 48.79 -13.81
C LEU A 26 -1.24 47.91 -13.97
N THR A 27 -1.89 47.55 -12.87
CA THR A 27 -3.11 46.73 -12.88
C THR A 27 -4.24 47.43 -13.62
N SER A 28 -4.45 48.76 -13.38
CA SER A 28 -5.48 49.51 -14.06
C SER A 28 -5.24 49.61 -15.58
N LEU A 29 -4.02 49.88 -15.99
CA LEU A 29 -3.65 49.96 -17.40
C LEU A 29 -3.75 48.57 -18.07
N PHE A 30 -3.36 47.52 -17.37
CA PHE A 30 -3.45 46.15 -17.86
C PHE A 30 -4.90 45.74 -18.08
N THR A 31 -5.79 46.00 -17.11
CA THR A 31 -7.22 45.69 -17.20
C THR A 31 -7.87 46.49 -18.33
N LEU A 32 -7.50 47.77 -18.51
CA LEU A 32 -7.98 48.58 -19.60
C LEU A 32 -7.54 48.09 -20.97
N ALA A 33 -6.28 47.63 -21.07
CA ALA A 33 -5.68 47.20 -22.34
C ALA A 33 -6.18 45.83 -22.83
N HIS A 34 -6.48 44.86 -21.93
CA HIS A 34 -7.02 43.56 -22.34
C HIS A 34 -8.56 43.55 -22.40
N GLY A 35 -9.26 44.52 -21.77
CA GLY A 35 -10.73 44.57 -21.74
C GLY A 35 -11.32 43.41 -20.92
N SER A 36 -12.31 42.71 -21.47
CA SER A 36 -12.98 41.57 -20.82
C SER A 36 -12.53 40.21 -21.35
N GLY A 37 -11.37 40.08 -22.01
CA GLY A 37 -10.94 38.81 -22.59
C GLY A 37 -9.65 38.95 -23.39
N VAL A 38 -9.62 38.34 -24.59
CA VAL A 38 -8.46 38.42 -25.48
C VAL A 38 -8.26 39.83 -26.02
N PRO A 39 -7.09 40.46 -25.84
CA PRO A 39 -6.84 41.81 -26.29
C PRO A 39 -6.83 41.91 -27.81
N ASP A 40 -7.26 43.05 -28.35
CA ASP A 40 -7.09 43.36 -29.78
C ASP A 40 -5.61 43.40 -30.14
N ASP A 41 -5.25 42.96 -31.37
CA ASP A 41 -3.88 42.99 -31.87
C ASP A 41 -3.16 44.34 -31.70
N LYS A 42 -3.88 45.47 -31.80
CA LYS A 42 -3.34 46.79 -31.58
C LYS A 42 -2.83 47.08 -30.16
N TYR A 43 -3.36 46.33 -29.17
CA TYR A 43 -2.95 46.44 -27.76
C TYR A 43 -2.02 45.28 -27.33
N ALA A 44 -1.82 44.27 -28.17
CA ALA A 44 -1.05 43.08 -27.82
C ALA A 44 0.33 43.41 -27.27
N LEU A 45 1.06 44.34 -27.91
CA LEU A 45 2.39 44.76 -27.46
C LEU A 45 2.32 45.47 -26.08
N VAL A 46 1.33 46.28 -25.86
CA VAL A 46 1.14 47.00 -24.56
C VAL A 46 0.87 45.99 -23.44
N VAL A 47 -0.05 45.07 -23.67
CA VAL A 47 -0.36 44.00 -22.71
C VAL A 47 0.87 43.19 -22.38
N PHE A 48 1.65 42.80 -23.40
CA PHE A 48 2.88 42.04 -23.24
C PHE A 48 3.92 42.79 -22.36
N GLU A 49 4.15 44.08 -22.63
CA GLU A 49 5.12 44.89 -21.85
C GLU A 49 4.66 45.10 -20.41
N LEU A 50 3.37 45.32 -20.18
CA LEU A 50 2.82 45.43 -18.83
C LEU A 50 3.02 44.16 -18.02
N LEU A 51 2.81 43.00 -18.63
CA LEU A 51 3.11 41.69 -18.01
C LEU A 51 4.58 41.53 -17.68
N ARG A 52 5.49 41.90 -18.58
CA ARG A 52 6.93 41.87 -18.31
C ARG A 52 7.34 42.72 -17.14
N VAL A 53 6.79 43.91 -17.04
CA VAL A 53 7.04 44.83 -15.90
C VAL A 53 6.57 44.17 -14.60
N ALA A 54 5.36 43.60 -14.56
CA ALA A 54 4.84 42.93 -13.38
C ALA A 54 5.69 41.69 -12.99
N ALA A 55 6.04 40.86 -13.97
CA ALA A 55 6.88 39.69 -13.74
C ALA A 55 8.26 40.06 -13.12
N ASN A 56 8.84 41.13 -13.59
CA ASN A 56 10.13 41.62 -13.09
C ASN A 56 10.01 42.23 -11.69
N ILE A 57 8.95 42.99 -11.40
CA ILE A 57 8.73 43.63 -10.07
C ILE A 57 8.58 42.56 -8.98
N CYS A 58 7.89 41.46 -9.25
CA CYS A 58 7.62 40.43 -8.24
C CYS A 58 8.74 39.39 -8.15
N MET A 59 9.72 39.40 -9.03
CA MET A 59 10.79 38.43 -9.05
C MET A 59 11.63 38.52 -7.76
N ASP A 60 11.67 37.44 -6.99
CA ASP A 60 12.39 37.30 -5.72
C ASP A 60 12.10 38.40 -4.67
N HIS A 61 10.88 38.99 -4.69
CA HIS A 61 10.56 40.12 -3.84
C HIS A 61 9.13 40.03 -3.24
N ASP A 62 9.00 39.52 -2.02
CA ASP A 62 7.71 39.22 -1.37
C ASP A 62 6.85 40.46 -1.11
N GLU A 63 7.44 41.61 -0.74
CA GLU A 63 6.66 42.84 -0.54
C GLU A 63 5.98 43.29 -1.82
N ASN A 64 6.67 43.19 -2.96
CA ASN A 64 6.09 43.58 -4.24
C ASN A 64 5.03 42.55 -4.71
N ARG A 65 5.22 41.26 -4.41
CA ARG A 65 4.16 40.24 -4.60
C ARG A 65 2.90 40.62 -3.82
N GLY A 66 3.07 41.00 -2.56
CA GLY A 66 1.94 41.48 -1.74
C GLY A 66 1.23 42.72 -2.33
N ARG A 67 1.98 43.73 -2.78
CA ARG A 67 1.44 44.95 -3.39
C ARG A 67 0.70 44.69 -4.71
N LEU A 68 1.23 43.75 -5.54
CA LEU A 68 0.53 43.32 -6.76
C LEU A 68 -0.73 42.52 -6.44
N LEU A 69 -0.72 41.73 -5.38
CA LEU A 69 -1.92 41.04 -4.89
C LEU A 69 -3.00 42.01 -4.42
N GLU A 70 -2.63 43.01 -3.61
CA GLU A 70 -3.54 44.08 -3.14
C GLU A 70 -4.09 44.94 -4.30
N ALA A 71 -3.28 45.16 -5.32
CA ALA A 71 -3.69 45.85 -6.54
C ALA A 71 -4.65 45.04 -7.43
N GLY A 72 -4.83 43.73 -7.16
CA GLY A 72 -5.69 42.85 -7.94
C GLY A 72 -5.06 42.31 -9.23
N PHE A 73 -3.74 42.38 -9.36
CA PHE A 73 -3.07 41.95 -10.58
C PHE A 73 -3.19 40.44 -10.90
N PRO A 74 -3.10 39.51 -9.91
CA PRO A 74 -3.35 38.11 -10.15
C PRO A 74 -4.74 37.81 -10.74
N GLN A 75 -5.77 38.51 -10.25
CA GLN A 75 -7.14 38.40 -10.77
C GLN A 75 -7.22 38.82 -12.24
N ALA A 76 -6.57 39.95 -12.58
CA ALA A 76 -6.56 40.48 -13.93
C ALA A 76 -5.82 39.50 -14.91
N ILE A 77 -4.72 38.89 -14.48
CA ILE A 77 -4.05 37.89 -15.31
C ILE A 77 -4.93 36.64 -15.50
N VAL A 78 -5.56 36.14 -14.43
CA VAL A 78 -6.45 34.97 -14.55
C VAL A 78 -7.61 35.27 -15.49
N SER A 79 -8.24 36.45 -15.39
CA SER A 79 -9.31 36.85 -16.30
C SER A 79 -8.86 36.95 -17.76
N LEU A 80 -7.63 37.43 -18.04
CA LEU A 80 -7.04 37.37 -19.37
C LEU A 80 -6.88 35.91 -19.88
N LEU A 81 -6.36 35.02 -19.04
CA LEU A 81 -6.17 33.60 -19.40
C LEU A 81 -7.51 32.89 -19.61
N GLU A 82 -8.53 33.20 -18.83
CA GLU A 82 -9.91 32.71 -19.01
C GLU A 82 -10.46 33.11 -20.39
N GLY A 83 -10.25 34.34 -20.83
CA GLY A 83 -10.66 34.79 -22.15
C GLY A 83 -10.02 33.95 -23.29
N TYR A 84 -8.76 33.55 -23.16
CA TYR A 84 -8.15 32.60 -24.11
C TYR A 84 -8.72 31.18 -23.96
N ALA A 85 -9.00 30.75 -22.73
CA ALA A 85 -9.51 29.40 -22.47
C ALA A 85 -10.95 29.20 -22.94
N GLU A 86 -11.78 30.24 -23.02
CA GLU A 86 -13.14 30.19 -23.55
C GLU A 86 -13.18 29.76 -25.03
N SER A 87 -12.16 30.14 -25.82
CA SER A 87 -12.01 29.77 -27.23
C SER A 87 -11.41 28.38 -27.44
N THR A 88 -11.02 27.70 -26.38
CA THR A 88 -10.33 26.42 -26.44
C THR A 88 -11.33 25.26 -26.50
N PRO A 89 -11.24 24.33 -27.48
CA PRO A 89 -12.11 23.16 -27.54
C PRO A 89 -11.90 22.24 -26.31
N PRO A 90 -12.80 21.29 -26.05
CA PRO A 90 -12.56 20.30 -25.01
C PRO A 90 -11.41 19.35 -25.37
N PRO A 91 -10.66 18.80 -24.39
CA PRO A 91 -9.64 17.79 -24.65
C PRO A 91 -10.28 16.50 -25.21
N PRO A 92 -9.52 15.64 -25.94
CA PRO A 92 -8.08 15.67 -26.17
C PRO A 92 -7.68 16.58 -27.35
N TYR A 93 -6.55 17.26 -27.21
CA TYR A 93 -6.01 18.15 -28.26
C TYR A 93 -5.09 17.38 -29.20
N LYS A 94 -5.38 17.41 -30.50
CA LYS A 94 -4.54 16.80 -31.54
C LYS A 94 -3.67 17.81 -32.28
N GLU A 95 -4.16 19.04 -32.36
CA GLU A 95 -3.50 20.13 -33.04
C GLU A 95 -3.32 21.30 -32.07
N PRO A 96 -2.19 22.02 -32.15
CA PRO A 96 -1.93 23.15 -31.30
C PRO A 96 -2.91 24.29 -31.56
N LEU A 97 -3.38 24.96 -30.53
CA LEU A 97 -4.22 26.14 -30.63
C LEU A 97 -3.53 27.18 -31.51
N ASN A 98 -4.25 27.65 -32.53
CA ASN A 98 -3.72 28.62 -33.50
C ASN A 98 -3.69 30.04 -32.89
N LEU A 99 -2.52 30.45 -32.39
CA LEU A 99 -2.28 31.78 -31.85
C LEU A 99 -1.22 32.50 -32.65
N SER A 100 -1.41 33.82 -32.88
CA SER A 100 -0.33 34.65 -33.43
C SER A 100 0.87 34.69 -32.45
N ILE A 101 2.06 34.97 -32.93
CA ILE A 101 3.28 35.07 -32.10
C ILE A 101 3.08 36.11 -31.00
N ALA A 102 2.36 37.19 -31.23
CA ALA A 102 2.07 38.22 -30.24
C ALA A 102 1.22 37.65 -29.11
N HIS A 103 0.14 36.94 -29.40
CA HIS A 103 -0.74 36.32 -28.43
C HIS A 103 -0.04 35.16 -27.68
N LEU A 104 0.78 34.38 -28.35
CA LEU A 104 1.58 33.34 -27.73
C LEU A 104 2.54 33.92 -26.67
N LYS A 105 3.21 35.05 -27.01
CA LYS A 105 4.05 35.77 -26.04
C LYS A 105 3.26 36.28 -24.84
N ILE A 106 2.04 36.79 -25.05
CA ILE A 106 1.17 37.25 -23.96
C ILE A 106 0.85 36.09 -23.01
N VAL A 107 0.33 34.97 -23.52
CA VAL A 107 -0.06 33.84 -22.67
C VAL A 107 1.16 33.26 -21.94
N ARG A 108 2.29 33.07 -22.64
CA ARG A 108 3.53 32.60 -22.01
C ARG A 108 4.00 33.53 -20.90
N THR A 109 4.00 34.84 -21.13
CA THR A 109 4.45 35.81 -20.12
C THR A 109 3.47 35.92 -18.96
N SER A 110 2.17 35.73 -19.20
CA SER A 110 1.15 35.66 -18.14
C SER A 110 1.44 34.50 -17.19
N ILE A 111 1.67 33.30 -17.72
CA ILE A 111 2.02 32.12 -16.91
C ILE A 111 3.35 32.34 -16.17
N GLY A 112 4.36 32.92 -16.84
CA GLY A 112 5.64 33.26 -16.22
C GLY A 112 5.50 34.31 -15.09
N ALA A 113 4.62 35.29 -15.25
CA ALA A 113 4.33 36.26 -14.21
C ALA A 113 3.64 35.64 -12.99
N ILE A 114 2.69 34.71 -13.23
CA ILE A 114 2.05 33.92 -12.17
C ILE A 114 3.10 33.07 -11.46
N LEU A 115 3.97 32.40 -12.19
CA LEU A 115 5.04 31.56 -11.60
C LEU A 115 5.94 32.42 -10.69
N ASN A 116 6.50 33.53 -11.20
CA ASN A 116 7.37 34.42 -10.40
C ASN A 116 6.65 34.97 -9.16
N ALA A 117 5.35 35.21 -9.26
CA ALA A 117 4.54 35.74 -8.16
C ALA A 117 4.21 34.65 -7.10
N SER A 118 4.10 33.38 -7.51
CA SER A 118 3.67 32.29 -6.62
C SER A 118 4.84 31.60 -5.91
N ILE A 119 6.03 31.55 -6.48
CA ILE A 119 7.18 30.85 -5.90
C ILE A 119 7.47 31.37 -4.48
N GLY A 120 7.32 30.48 -3.49
CA GLY A 120 7.57 30.80 -2.09
C GLY A 120 6.61 31.80 -1.43
N TYR A 121 5.51 32.20 -2.09
CA TYR A 121 4.58 33.21 -1.56
C TYR A 121 3.13 32.71 -1.52
N ASP A 122 2.74 32.13 -0.40
CA ASP A 122 1.46 31.48 -0.18
C ASP A 122 0.22 32.39 -0.41
N PRO A 123 0.21 33.70 -0.06
CA PRO A 123 -1.00 34.52 -0.29
C PRO A 123 -1.43 34.60 -1.75
N ILE A 124 -0.49 34.64 -2.70
CA ILE A 124 -0.80 34.59 -4.13
C ILE A 124 -1.26 33.18 -4.53
N LYS A 125 -0.62 32.13 -4.02
CA LYS A 125 -1.02 30.74 -4.27
C LYS A 125 -2.50 30.55 -3.85
N PHE A 126 -2.88 30.92 -2.63
CA PHE A 126 -4.28 30.86 -2.17
C PHE A 126 -5.23 31.65 -3.07
N ARG A 127 -4.77 32.80 -3.56
CA ARG A 127 -5.60 33.62 -4.45
C ARG A 127 -5.83 32.94 -5.80
N LEU A 128 -4.79 32.38 -6.41
CA LEU A 128 -4.88 31.64 -7.66
C LEU A 128 -5.81 30.43 -7.55
N ILE A 129 -5.74 29.75 -6.43
CA ILE A 129 -6.62 28.65 -6.07
C ILE A 129 -8.08 29.11 -6.01
N SER A 130 -8.36 30.19 -5.29
CA SER A 130 -9.72 30.73 -5.17
C SER A 130 -10.31 31.24 -6.50
N LEU A 131 -9.49 31.42 -7.50
CA LEU A 131 -9.85 31.81 -8.86
C LEU A 131 -9.91 30.62 -9.84
N GLU A 132 -9.75 29.39 -9.37
CA GLU A 132 -9.69 28.18 -10.21
C GLU A 132 -8.65 28.27 -11.34
N ALA A 133 -7.61 29.12 -11.14
CA ALA A 133 -6.56 29.36 -12.11
C ALA A 133 -5.80 28.09 -12.55
N PRO A 134 -5.56 27.06 -11.70
CA PRO A 134 -4.86 25.84 -12.10
C PRO A 134 -5.50 25.13 -13.30
N LEU A 135 -6.83 25.01 -13.32
CA LEU A 135 -7.54 24.36 -14.43
C LEU A 135 -7.39 25.16 -15.73
N THR A 136 -7.58 26.48 -15.65
CA THR A 136 -7.42 27.40 -16.80
C THR A 136 -6.01 27.35 -17.37
N ILE A 137 -4.98 27.37 -16.50
CA ILE A 137 -3.57 27.31 -16.90
C ILE A 137 -3.26 25.99 -17.61
N LEU A 138 -3.67 24.87 -17.01
CA LEU A 138 -3.38 23.53 -17.57
C LEU A 138 -4.14 23.29 -18.88
N LYS A 139 -5.41 23.74 -18.98
CA LYS A 139 -6.21 23.69 -20.20
C LYS A 139 -5.53 24.44 -21.34
N LEU A 140 -5.09 25.67 -21.09
CA LEU A 140 -4.39 26.48 -22.09
C LEU A 140 -3.05 25.88 -22.49
N SER A 141 -2.26 25.46 -21.51
CA SER A 141 -0.97 24.83 -21.74
C SER A 141 -1.09 23.62 -22.68
N THR A 142 -1.98 22.70 -22.33
CA THR A 142 -2.20 21.48 -23.10
C THR A 142 -2.76 21.75 -24.49
N ALA A 143 -3.61 22.79 -24.64
CA ALA A 143 -4.14 23.17 -25.94
C ALA A 143 -3.11 23.90 -26.84
N ILE A 144 -2.25 24.73 -26.25
CA ILE A 144 -1.20 25.46 -26.97
C ILE A 144 -0.05 24.55 -27.35
N TYR A 145 0.30 23.62 -26.48
CA TYR A 145 1.33 22.61 -26.68
C TYR A 145 0.77 21.21 -26.36
N PRO A 146 0.08 20.56 -27.31
CA PRO A 146 -0.32 19.17 -27.15
C PRO A 146 0.92 18.28 -27.02
N THR A 147 0.97 17.46 -25.98
CA THR A 147 2.07 16.53 -25.74
C THR A 147 2.19 15.52 -26.87
N GLY A 148 3.41 15.12 -27.24
CA GLY A 148 3.67 14.21 -28.35
C GLY A 148 3.66 14.88 -29.73
N ILE A 149 3.57 16.20 -29.81
CA ILE A 149 3.55 16.93 -31.09
C ILE A 149 4.78 16.66 -31.95
N TRP A 150 5.89 16.28 -31.38
CA TRP A 150 7.14 15.93 -32.07
C TRP A 150 7.00 14.74 -33.01
N TYR A 151 5.95 13.90 -32.88
CA TYR A 151 5.63 12.87 -33.87
C TYR A 151 5.13 13.43 -35.20
N HIS A 152 4.59 14.64 -35.19
CA HIS A 152 3.97 15.28 -36.34
C HIS A 152 4.88 16.29 -37.03
N LEU A 153 6.08 16.51 -36.48
CA LEU A 153 7.07 17.38 -37.09
C LEU A 153 7.65 16.73 -38.36
N PRO A 154 8.03 17.51 -39.38
CA PRO A 154 8.68 17.00 -40.59
C PRO A 154 9.95 16.22 -40.21
N THR A 155 10.17 15.07 -40.83
CA THR A 155 11.36 14.24 -40.67
C THR A 155 12.66 14.90 -41.13
N ASN A 156 12.57 15.87 -42.04
CA ASN A 156 13.70 16.70 -42.46
C ASN A 156 13.62 18.04 -41.74
N THR A 157 14.38 18.21 -40.69
CA THR A 157 14.44 19.47 -39.91
C THR A 157 15.06 20.63 -40.71
N GLU A 158 15.75 20.36 -41.86
CA GLU A 158 16.21 21.38 -42.80
C GLU A 158 15.05 22.15 -43.47
N ASP A 159 13.81 21.60 -43.43
CA ASP A 159 12.62 22.25 -43.96
C ASP A 159 11.92 23.19 -42.93
N LEU A 160 12.34 23.16 -41.64
CA LEU A 160 11.84 24.08 -40.63
C LEU A 160 12.63 25.40 -40.65
N ASP A 161 11.93 26.50 -40.91
CA ASP A 161 12.55 27.81 -40.79
C ASP A 161 12.81 28.18 -39.31
N ALA A 162 13.80 29.05 -39.03
CA ALA A 162 14.15 29.49 -37.69
C ALA A 162 12.97 30.16 -36.91
N VAL A 163 11.97 30.62 -37.64
CA VAL A 163 10.75 31.23 -37.03
C VAL A 163 9.86 30.12 -36.44
N SER A 164 9.67 29.03 -37.18
CA SER A 164 8.89 27.88 -36.75
C SER A 164 9.55 27.19 -35.55
N GLU A 165 10.85 27.01 -35.57
CA GLU A 165 11.62 26.47 -34.42
C GLU A 165 11.44 27.34 -33.17
N ASN A 166 11.57 28.64 -33.26
CA ASN A 166 11.37 29.58 -32.14
C ASN A 166 9.94 29.53 -31.62
N VAL A 167 8.93 29.33 -32.47
CA VAL A 167 7.53 29.17 -32.06
C VAL A 167 7.35 27.88 -31.24
N TRP A 168 7.95 26.76 -31.66
CA TRP A 168 7.87 25.52 -30.91
C TRP A 168 8.56 25.62 -29.53
N ASN A 169 9.74 26.25 -29.47
CA ASN A 169 10.42 26.50 -28.19
C ASN A 169 9.62 27.43 -27.27
N MET A 170 8.88 28.40 -27.81
CA MET A 170 7.98 29.21 -26.99
C MET A 170 6.80 28.42 -26.45
N ARG A 171 6.20 27.52 -27.26
CA ARG A 171 5.07 26.67 -26.86
C ARG A 171 5.50 25.63 -25.79
N CYS A 172 6.60 24.97 -26.04
CA CYS A 172 7.22 24.02 -25.11
C CYS A 172 7.55 24.68 -23.76
N GLY A 173 8.26 25.81 -23.78
CA GLY A 173 8.59 26.55 -22.56
C GLY A 173 7.37 27.11 -21.83
N LEU A 174 6.23 27.33 -22.51
CA LEU A 174 4.96 27.69 -21.88
C LEU A 174 4.41 26.49 -21.09
N SER A 175 4.45 25.28 -21.65
CA SER A 175 4.01 24.05 -20.99
C SER A 175 4.84 23.79 -19.73
N SER A 176 6.16 23.82 -19.84
CA SER A 176 7.05 23.65 -18.70
C SER A 176 6.77 24.66 -17.57
N TRP A 177 6.51 25.94 -17.88
CA TRP A 177 6.15 26.92 -16.86
C TRP A 177 4.77 26.67 -16.24
N ALA A 178 3.78 26.19 -17.04
CA ALA A 178 2.47 25.85 -16.55
C ALA A 178 2.54 24.71 -15.54
N TRP A 179 3.24 23.64 -15.87
CA TRP A 179 3.44 22.50 -14.93
C TRP A 179 4.17 22.94 -13.65
N ARG A 180 5.17 23.81 -13.74
CA ARG A 180 5.83 24.38 -12.55
C ARG A 180 4.87 25.19 -11.68
N VAL A 181 3.93 25.96 -12.28
CA VAL A 181 2.88 26.65 -11.50
C VAL A 181 2.01 25.61 -10.79
N ILE A 182 1.60 24.54 -11.48
CA ILE A 182 0.77 23.48 -10.87
C ILE A 182 1.51 22.80 -9.71
N SER A 183 2.80 22.48 -9.88
CA SER A 183 3.63 21.92 -8.82
C SER A 183 3.74 22.84 -7.60
N GLU A 184 3.98 24.16 -7.83
CA GLU A 184 4.02 25.15 -6.75
C GLU A 184 2.69 25.27 -5.98
N LEU A 185 1.56 25.12 -6.68
CA LEU A 185 0.23 25.19 -6.06
C LEU A 185 -0.12 23.91 -5.28
N LYS A 186 0.41 22.76 -5.69
CA LYS A 186 0.25 21.48 -4.98
C LYS A 186 0.94 21.48 -3.61
N ASP A 187 2.08 22.15 -3.48
CA ASP A 187 2.90 22.11 -2.26
C ASP A 187 2.34 22.90 -1.07
N ILE A 188 1.17 23.51 -1.20
CA ILE A 188 0.47 24.16 -0.11
C ILE A 188 -0.20 23.10 0.77
N LYS A 189 -0.03 23.19 2.11
CA LYS A 189 -0.45 22.18 3.09
C LYS A 189 -1.93 21.79 3.02
N ASP A 190 -2.16 20.47 3.04
CA ASP A 190 -3.32 19.66 3.46
C ASP A 190 -4.73 19.94 2.89
N GLU A 191 -5.15 21.17 2.58
CA GLU A 191 -6.51 21.44 2.11
C GLU A 191 -6.59 21.72 0.59
N THR A 192 -5.46 21.85 -0.07
CA THR A 192 -5.39 22.37 -1.44
C THR A 192 -5.63 21.32 -2.52
N LEU A 193 -5.43 20.05 -2.25
CA LEU A 193 -5.68 18.99 -3.23
C LEU A 193 -7.17 18.85 -3.61
N GLN A 194 -8.08 19.27 -2.75
CA GLN A 194 -9.52 19.28 -3.04
C GLN A 194 -9.94 20.24 -4.18
N ILE A 195 -9.05 21.13 -4.59
CA ILE A 195 -9.28 22.04 -5.71
C ILE A 195 -9.18 21.32 -7.05
N PHE A 196 -8.40 20.25 -7.09
CA PHE A 196 -8.28 19.43 -8.27
C PHE A 196 -9.54 18.59 -8.46
N THR A 197 -10.48 19.14 -9.20
CA THR A 197 -11.72 18.45 -9.59
C THR A 197 -11.46 17.38 -10.65
N PRO A 198 -12.39 16.45 -10.88
CA PRO A 198 -12.26 15.45 -11.95
C PRO A 198 -12.00 16.02 -13.35
N ASP A 199 -12.34 17.29 -13.60
CA ASP A 199 -12.10 17.94 -14.90
C ASP A 199 -10.63 18.11 -15.26
N PHE A 200 -9.75 18.00 -14.27
CA PHE A 200 -8.29 17.95 -14.49
C PHE A 200 -7.83 16.64 -15.12
N LEU A 201 -8.51 15.52 -14.90
CA LEU A 201 -8.04 14.19 -15.29
C LEU A 201 -7.68 14.06 -16.76
N PRO A 202 -8.48 14.56 -17.75
CA PRO A 202 -8.11 14.49 -19.15
C PRO A 202 -6.83 15.25 -19.48
N LEU A 203 -6.57 16.34 -18.77
CA LEU A 203 -5.37 17.16 -18.96
C LEU A 203 -4.16 16.50 -18.31
N LEU A 204 -4.36 15.87 -17.14
CA LEU A 204 -3.31 15.17 -16.42
C LEU A 204 -2.84 13.90 -17.15
N VAL A 205 -3.72 13.16 -17.82
CA VAL A 205 -3.32 11.95 -18.55
C VAL A 205 -2.74 12.24 -19.94
N SER A 206 -2.82 13.50 -20.40
CA SER A 206 -2.29 13.90 -21.71
C SER A 206 -0.79 13.60 -21.90
N PRO A 207 0.12 13.91 -20.93
CA PRO A 207 1.53 13.57 -21.06
C PRO A 207 1.80 12.08 -21.19
N LEU A 208 0.96 11.22 -20.60
CA LEU A 208 1.11 9.77 -20.72
C LEU A 208 0.95 9.30 -22.15
N GLN A 209 0.06 9.94 -22.93
CA GLN A 209 -0.23 9.56 -24.31
C GLN A 209 0.98 9.76 -25.23
N ALA A 210 1.82 10.75 -24.95
CA ALA A 210 3.03 11.01 -25.71
C ALA A 210 4.04 9.84 -25.71
N PHE A 211 3.99 9.01 -24.67
CA PHE A 211 4.89 7.87 -24.47
C PHE A 211 4.20 6.51 -24.69
N LEU A 212 3.02 6.51 -25.31
CA LEU A 212 2.34 5.29 -25.75
C LEU A 212 2.64 4.99 -27.22
N PRO A 213 2.94 3.74 -27.61
CA PRO A 213 3.13 3.37 -29.00
C PRO A 213 1.83 3.54 -29.80
N VAL A 214 1.91 4.17 -30.96
CA VAL A 214 0.75 4.60 -31.77
C VAL A 214 0.08 3.45 -32.54
N SER A 215 0.71 2.28 -32.65
CA SER A 215 0.17 1.16 -33.42
C SER A 215 0.17 -0.16 -32.65
N ALA A 216 -0.74 -1.08 -33.06
CA ALA A 216 -0.80 -2.45 -32.57
C ALA A 216 0.50 -3.26 -32.75
N GLN A 217 1.47 -2.75 -33.49
CA GLN A 217 2.80 -3.33 -33.71
C GLN A 217 3.87 -2.74 -32.79
N ASN A 218 3.48 -1.96 -31.75
CA ASN A 218 4.39 -1.24 -30.86
C ASN A 218 5.46 -0.42 -31.63
N SER A 219 5.07 0.17 -32.78
CA SER A 219 5.95 0.99 -33.58
C SER A 219 5.65 2.47 -33.34
N TRP A 220 6.72 3.22 -33.24
CA TRP A 220 6.67 4.67 -33.13
C TRP A 220 6.67 5.25 -34.53
N PRO A 221 5.99 6.40 -34.78
CA PRO A 221 6.13 7.12 -36.03
C PRO A 221 7.61 7.44 -36.28
N PRO A 222 8.05 7.49 -37.56
CA PRO A 222 9.40 7.93 -37.87
C PRO A 222 9.55 9.41 -37.51
N PHE A 223 10.52 9.74 -36.71
CA PHE A 223 10.94 11.09 -36.37
C PHE A 223 12.46 11.17 -36.43
N ASP A 224 13.01 12.38 -36.56
CA ASP A 224 14.45 12.59 -36.61
C ASP A 224 15.04 12.66 -35.19
N PRO A 225 15.76 11.63 -34.72
CA PRO A 225 16.34 11.63 -33.41
C PRO A 225 17.56 12.53 -33.25
N GLU A 226 18.12 13.02 -34.38
CA GLU A 226 19.32 13.89 -34.40
C GLU A 226 18.93 15.37 -34.32
N SER A 227 17.66 15.70 -34.54
CA SER A 227 17.16 17.06 -34.41
C SER A 227 17.22 17.54 -32.97
N GLU A 228 17.89 18.69 -32.77
CA GLU A 228 17.99 19.34 -31.46
C GLU A 228 16.61 19.74 -30.94
N LEU A 229 15.78 20.33 -31.78
CA LEU A 229 14.40 20.69 -31.47
C LEU A 229 13.58 19.50 -30.99
N VAL A 230 13.62 18.37 -31.73
CA VAL A 230 12.86 17.16 -31.37
C VAL A 230 13.31 16.64 -30.01
N ARG A 231 14.61 16.67 -29.69
CA ARG A 231 15.13 16.25 -28.38
C ARG A 231 14.65 17.16 -27.26
N GLU A 232 14.69 18.47 -27.46
CA GLU A 232 14.18 19.45 -26.47
C GLU A 232 12.68 19.24 -26.20
N LEU A 233 11.88 18.96 -27.25
CA LEU A 233 10.45 18.71 -27.09
C LEU A 233 10.17 17.39 -26.35
N ILE A 234 10.92 16.31 -26.63
CA ILE A 234 10.81 15.04 -25.92
C ILE A 234 11.21 15.21 -24.45
N ASP A 235 12.28 15.95 -24.18
CA ASP A 235 12.73 16.21 -22.80
C ASP A 235 11.70 17.01 -22.01
N SER A 236 11.07 18.00 -22.63
CA SER A 236 9.99 18.76 -22.00
C SER A 236 8.75 17.90 -21.75
N ASP A 237 8.31 17.10 -22.73
CA ASP A 237 7.19 16.17 -22.54
C ASP A 237 7.46 15.18 -21.41
N TYR A 238 8.74 14.81 -21.25
CA TYR A 238 9.15 13.93 -20.18
C TYR A 238 9.07 14.59 -18.79
N GLU A 239 9.49 15.86 -18.67
CA GLU A 239 9.31 16.62 -17.43
C GLU A 239 7.82 16.77 -17.07
N ASP A 240 6.98 17.08 -18.07
CA ASP A 240 5.53 17.15 -17.92
C ASP A 240 4.94 15.78 -17.50
N LEU A 241 5.48 14.67 -17.99
CA LEU A 241 5.09 13.30 -17.60
C LEU A 241 5.41 13.02 -16.11
N GLU A 242 6.63 13.37 -15.65
CA GLU A 242 7.01 13.16 -14.25
C GLU A 242 6.07 13.91 -13.31
N GLU A 243 5.83 15.19 -13.55
CA GLU A 243 4.92 16.02 -12.75
C GLU A 243 3.48 15.49 -12.78
N SER A 244 3.00 15.09 -13.95
CA SER A 244 1.68 14.49 -14.13
C SER A 244 1.51 13.22 -13.30
N CYS A 245 2.45 12.27 -13.40
CA CYS A 245 2.37 11.00 -12.69
C CYS A 245 2.37 11.20 -11.16
N MET A 246 3.22 12.11 -10.67
CA MET A 246 3.28 12.44 -9.25
C MET A 246 2.00 13.13 -8.76
N LEU A 247 1.39 13.97 -9.58
CA LEU A 247 0.13 14.62 -9.25
C LEU A 247 -1.03 13.62 -9.25
N ILE A 248 -1.12 12.73 -10.25
CA ILE A 248 -2.14 11.66 -10.29
C ILE A 248 -2.02 10.75 -9.05
N GLU A 249 -0.80 10.37 -8.65
CA GLU A 249 -0.58 9.61 -7.41
C GLU A 249 -1.14 10.34 -6.19
N SER A 250 -0.75 11.61 -5.99
CA SER A 250 -1.19 12.41 -4.84
C SER A 250 -2.70 12.60 -4.82
N LEU A 251 -3.30 12.94 -5.96
CA LEU A 251 -4.75 13.14 -6.06
C LEU A 251 -5.53 11.84 -5.82
N SER A 252 -5.03 10.71 -6.32
CA SER A 252 -5.66 9.40 -6.07
C SER A 252 -5.56 8.98 -4.61
N LEU A 253 -4.52 9.38 -3.90
CA LEU A 253 -4.35 9.09 -2.48
C LEU A 253 -5.32 9.95 -1.62
N ASP A 254 -5.40 11.25 -1.89
CA ASP A 254 -6.01 12.21 -0.97
C ASP A 254 -7.43 12.65 -1.37
N VAL A 255 -7.83 12.51 -2.66
CA VAL A 255 -9.11 13.02 -3.17
C VAL A 255 -10.04 11.89 -3.59
N GLU A 256 -11.12 11.69 -2.83
CA GLU A 256 -12.13 10.65 -3.11
C GLU A 256 -12.78 10.83 -4.48
N ASP A 257 -13.19 12.06 -4.86
CA ASP A 257 -13.86 12.32 -6.13
C ASP A 257 -13.00 11.97 -7.35
N ILE A 258 -11.68 12.11 -7.25
CA ILE A 258 -10.74 11.67 -8.28
C ILE A 258 -10.75 10.14 -8.40
N ARG A 259 -10.69 9.41 -7.27
CA ARG A 259 -10.77 7.94 -7.29
C ARG A 259 -12.08 7.45 -7.90
N LEU A 260 -13.19 8.07 -7.52
CA LEU A 260 -14.52 7.73 -8.06
C LEU A 260 -14.62 8.02 -9.56
N SER A 261 -14.09 9.16 -9.99
CA SER A 261 -14.15 9.57 -11.40
C SER A 261 -13.23 8.72 -12.29
N LEU A 262 -12.06 8.33 -11.80
CA LEU A 262 -11.19 7.40 -12.52
C LEU A 262 -11.87 6.05 -12.76
N ALA A 263 -12.55 5.49 -11.75
CA ALA A 263 -13.22 4.22 -11.90
C ALA A 263 -14.43 4.29 -12.85
N ARG A 264 -15.25 5.34 -12.73
CA ARG A 264 -16.52 5.48 -13.48
C ARG A 264 -16.35 6.05 -14.88
N GLY A 265 -15.17 6.51 -15.21
CA GLY A 265 -14.94 7.40 -16.32
C GLY A 265 -15.43 8.81 -15.98
N LEU A 266 -14.84 9.81 -16.58
CA LEU A 266 -15.38 11.15 -16.48
C LEU A 266 -16.79 11.15 -17.05
N ASN A 267 -17.76 11.71 -16.32
CA ASN A 267 -19.07 12.07 -16.83
C ASN A 267 -18.97 13.26 -17.81
N PHE A 268 -18.02 13.20 -18.75
CA PHE A 268 -18.20 13.95 -19.98
C PHE A 268 -19.41 13.30 -20.65
N PRO A 269 -20.40 14.08 -21.06
CA PRO A 269 -21.52 13.53 -21.81
C PRO A 269 -20.97 12.62 -22.89
N ALA A 270 -21.48 11.42 -23.00
CA ALA A 270 -21.03 10.43 -24.01
C ALA A 270 -21.04 11.02 -25.43
N GLU A 271 -21.84 12.05 -25.65
CA GLU A 271 -21.96 12.90 -26.83
C GLU A 271 -20.64 13.64 -27.20
N HIS A 272 -19.72 13.84 -26.24
CA HIS A 272 -18.44 14.54 -26.44
C HIS A 272 -17.21 13.62 -26.36
N GLY A 273 -17.39 12.30 -26.37
CA GLY A 273 -16.28 11.33 -26.40
C GLY A 273 -15.38 11.43 -25.16
N GLY A 274 -15.95 11.12 -23.98
CA GLY A 274 -15.21 11.14 -22.73
C GLY A 274 -13.88 10.38 -22.83
N LEU A 275 -12.80 10.97 -22.30
CA LEU A 275 -11.48 10.36 -22.31
C LEU A 275 -11.42 9.27 -21.23
N PRO A 276 -11.12 8.01 -21.58
CA PRO A 276 -11.05 6.92 -20.61
C PRO A 276 -9.73 7.01 -19.81
N CYS A 277 -9.64 7.95 -18.86
CA CYS A 277 -8.40 8.27 -18.14
C CYS A 277 -7.77 7.05 -17.44
N LEU A 278 -8.57 6.21 -16.77
CA LEU A 278 -8.05 4.99 -16.16
C LEU A 278 -7.46 4.03 -17.19
N SER A 279 -8.10 3.89 -18.37
CA SER A 279 -7.57 3.04 -19.44
C SER A 279 -6.22 3.55 -19.94
N ILE A 280 -6.05 4.87 -20.11
CA ILE A 280 -4.78 5.49 -20.51
C ILE A 280 -3.69 5.22 -19.47
N ILE A 281 -4.02 5.33 -18.19
CA ILE A 281 -3.09 5.01 -17.08
C ILE A 281 -2.67 3.54 -17.16
N LEU A 282 -3.61 2.62 -17.34
CA LEU A 282 -3.31 1.19 -17.47
C LEU A 282 -2.51 0.89 -18.74
N ASP A 283 -2.83 1.54 -19.88
CA ASP A 283 -2.08 1.41 -21.13
C ASP A 283 -0.64 1.89 -20.93
N PHE A 284 -0.44 2.99 -20.22
CA PHE A 284 0.90 3.50 -19.93
C PHE A 284 1.70 2.55 -19.02
N ILE A 285 1.09 2.01 -17.95
CA ILE A 285 1.75 0.99 -17.13
C ILE A 285 2.18 -0.19 -18.00
N GLU A 286 1.32 -0.64 -18.92
CA GLU A 286 1.56 -1.82 -19.74
C GLU A 286 2.51 -1.58 -20.90
N HIS A 287 2.34 -0.50 -21.64
CA HIS A 287 2.98 -0.25 -22.92
C HIS A 287 3.87 0.99 -22.94
N GLY A 288 3.76 1.85 -21.93
CA GLY A 288 4.55 3.07 -21.84
C GLY A 288 6.04 2.79 -21.91
N ALA A 289 6.71 3.43 -22.86
CA ALA A 289 8.13 3.26 -23.10
C ALA A 289 8.73 4.52 -23.73
N TYR A 290 10.02 4.68 -23.56
CA TYR A 290 10.77 5.67 -24.31
C TYR A 290 10.81 5.35 -25.79
N PRO A 291 10.83 6.36 -26.65
CA PRO A 291 11.11 6.17 -28.07
C PRO A 291 12.45 5.44 -28.27
N LYS A 292 12.51 4.49 -29.19
CA LYS A 292 13.71 3.68 -29.45
C LYS A 292 14.96 4.49 -29.82
N SER A 293 14.78 5.72 -30.26
CA SER A 293 15.87 6.67 -30.54
C SER A 293 16.77 6.97 -29.34
N TRP A 294 16.27 6.83 -28.11
CA TRP A 294 17.08 6.97 -26.89
C TRP A 294 18.16 5.88 -26.76
N ASN A 295 18.06 4.79 -27.52
CA ASN A 295 19.08 3.76 -27.59
C ASN A 295 20.20 4.12 -28.59
N SER A 296 20.15 5.30 -29.20
CA SER A 296 21.24 5.80 -30.05
C SER A 296 22.52 5.99 -29.24
N PRO A 297 23.68 5.62 -29.80
CA PRO A 297 24.99 5.81 -29.13
C PRO A 297 25.36 7.29 -28.88
N ILE A 298 24.56 8.23 -29.34
CA ILE A 298 24.72 9.68 -29.10
C ILE A 298 24.44 10.04 -27.64
N PHE A 299 23.63 9.24 -26.92
CA PHE A 299 23.30 9.52 -25.52
C PHE A 299 24.28 8.87 -24.56
N ASP A 300 24.69 9.63 -23.51
CA ASP A 300 25.49 9.12 -22.43
C ASP A 300 24.74 8.00 -21.68
N ASP A 301 25.43 6.88 -21.42
CA ASP A 301 24.90 5.74 -20.69
C ASP A 301 24.37 6.12 -19.29
N LEU A 302 24.96 7.14 -18.66
CA LEU A 302 24.52 7.60 -17.35
C LEU A 302 23.20 8.34 -17.42
N GLU A 303 23.03 9.19 -18.41
CA GLU A 303 21.81 9.94 -18.64
C GLU A 303 20.65 9.00 -19.01
N ARG A 304 20.92 8.03 -19.90
CA ARG A 304 19.93 7.00 -20.26
C ARG A 304 19.44 6.25 -19.02
N LYS A 305 20.34 5.76 -18.18
CA LYS A 305 19.97 5.06 -16.93
C LYS A 305 19.21 5.94 -15.96
N ARG A 306 19.53 7.23 -15.89
CA ARG A 306 18.79 8.18 -15.05
C ARG A 306 17.34 8.32 -15.52
N LYS A 307 17.13 8.47 -16.83
CA LYS A 307 15.80 8.62 -17.43
C LYS A 307 15.00 7.30 -17.34
N GLU A 308 15.64 6.14 -17.57
CA GLU A 308 14.99 4.83 -17.34
C GLU A 308 14.47 4.70 -15.90
N LYS A 309 15.32 5.04 -14.92
CA LYS A 309 14.92 4.99 -13.51
C LYS A 309 13.78 5.95 -13.18
N ALA A 310 13.78 7.14 -13.73
CA ALA A 310 12.72 8.12 -13.51
C ALA A 310 11.41 7.65 -14.18
N PHE A 311 11.48 6.99 -15.34
CA PHE A 311 10.33 6.37 -16.00
C PHE A 311 9.72 5.23 -15.15
N ASP A 312 10.58 4.43 -14.49
CA ASP A 312 10.11 3.41 -13.53
C ASP A 312 9.41 4.06 -12.32
N ILE A 313 9.87 5.23 -11.87
CA ILE A 313 9.21 6.00 -10.80
C ILE A 313 7.82 6.47 -11.26
N CYS A 314 7.68 6.97 -12.48
CA CYS A 314 6.39 7.35 -13.06
C CYS A 314 5.41 6.16 -13.06
N LYS A 315 5.85 4.99 -13.53
CA LYS A 315 5.02 3.77 -13.50
C LYS A 315 4.65 3.37 -12.08
N ALA A 316 5.59 3.44 -11.14
CA ALA A 316 5.32 3.11 -9.73
C ALA A 316 4.30 4.07 -9.10
N ALA A 317 4.32 5.36 -9.42
CA ALA A 317 3.34 6.34 -9.00
C ALA A 317 1.93 5.98 -9.52
N LEU A 318 1.83 5.66 -10.81
CA LEU A 318 0.56 5.27 -11.42
C LEU A 318 0.03 3.91 -10.90
N VAL A 319 0.91 2.96 -10.59
CA VAL A 319 0.53 1.70 -9.94
C VAL A 319 -0.14 1.98 -8.59
N LYS A 320 0.42 2.90 -7.78
CA LYS A 320 -0.20 3.29 -6.51
C LYS A 320 -1.56 3.92 -6.74
N ALA A 321 -1.68 4.83 -7.72
CA ALA A 321 -2.96 5.44 -8.07
C ALA A 321 -4.03 4.40 -8.43
N VAL A 322 -3.71 3.40 -9.27
CA VAL A 322 -4.63 2.31 -9.63
C VAL A 322 -5.03 1.48 -8.40
N VAL A 323 -4.08 1.20 -7.50
CA VAL A 323 -4.35 0.45 -6.26
C VAL A 323 -5.29 1.22 -5.34
N GLU A 324 -5.12 2.55 -5.21
CA GLU A 324 -6.02 3.41 -4.42
C GLU A 324 -7.42 3.47 -5.04
N VAL A 325 -7.53 3.58 -6.38
CA VAL A 325 -8.81 3.52 -7.09
C VAL A 325 -9.53 2.20 -6.83
N ALA A 326 -8.80 1.07 -6.88
CA ALA A 326 -9.36 -0.24 -6.57
C ALA A 326 -9.61 -0.46 -5.07
N GLY A 327 -8.96 0.32 -4.20
CA GLY A 327 -9.13 0.30 -2.75
C GLY A 327 -10.37 1.04 -2.26
N GLU A 328 -10.92 1.93 -3.07
CA GLU A 328 -12.13 2.70 -2.74
C GLU A 328 -13.36 1.79 -2.79
N GLU A 329 -14.04 1.65 -1.65
CA GLU A 329 -15.18 0.71 -1.52
C GLU A 329 -16.31 1.03 -2.50
N LYS A 330 -16.57 2.31 -2.76
CA LYS A 330 -17.61 2.77 -3.69
C LYS A 330 -17.31 2.44 -5.16
N ASN A 331 -16.05 2.11 -5.47
CA ASN A 331 -15.63 1.75 -6.82
C ASN A 331 -15.81 0.26 -7.12
N VAL A 332 -16.00 -0.58 -6.11
CA VAL A 332 -16.06 -2.03 -6.31
C VAL A 332 -17.16 -2.41 -7.31
N ASP A 333 -18.36 -1.82 -7.20
CA ASP A 333 -19.48 -2.11 -8.08
C ASP A 333 -19.32 -1.59 -9.52
N VAL A 334 -18.36 -0.72 -9.75
CA VAL A 334 -18.04 -0.15 -11.07
C VAL A 334 -16.88 -0.91 -11.72
N LEU A 335 -15.87 -1.26 -10.93
CA LEU A 335 -14.69 -2.02 -11.38
C LEU A 335 -15.01 -3.50 -11.57
N TRP A 336 -16.04 -4.01 -10.87
CA TRP A 336 -16.57 -5.34 -11.04
C TRP A 336 -17.83 -5.30 -11.93
N ASP A 337 -17.67 -5.65 -13.19
CA ASP A 337 -18.75 -5.64 -14.20
C ASP A 337 -19.10 -7.06 -14.63
N ASP A 338 -20.30 -7.50 -14.32
CA ASP A 338 -20.82 -8.83 -14.69
C ASP A 338 -21.69 -8.80 -15.96
N SER A 339 -21.63 -7.73 -16.75
CA SER A 339 -22.42 -7.59 -18.00
C SER A 339 -22.03 -8.63 -19.06
N GLU A 340 -20.76 -9.09 -19.05
CA GLU A 340 -20.25 -10.13 -19.95
C GLU A 340 -20.08 -11.47 -19.22
N PRO A 341 -20.92 -12.50 -19.46
CA PRO A 341 -20.82 -13.79 -18.77
C PRO A 341 -19.49 -14.51 -18.95
N ASP A 342 -18.82 -14.30 -20.10
CA ASP A 342 -17.54 -14.93 -20.42
C ASP A 342 -16.34 -14.24 -19.72
N LYS A 343 -16.56 -13.02 -19.21
CA LYS A 343 -15.56 -12.22 -18.52
C LYS A 343 -16.13 -11.65 -17.22
N PRO A 344 -16.44 -12.48 -16.23
CA PRO A 344 -16.99 -11.99 -14.97
C PRO A 344 -16.04 -10.97 -14.35
N GLY A 345 -16.58 -9.84 -13.89
CA GLY A 345 -15.79 -8.72 -13.36
C GLY A 345 -15.29 -7.72 -14.40
N GLY A 346 -15.57 -7.91 -15.70
CA GLY A 346 -15.34 -6.92 -16.75
C GLY A 346 -13.88 -6.73 -17.17
N ILE A 347 -13.65 -5.68 -17.96
CA ILE A 347 -12.35 -5.43 -18.64
C ILE A 347 -11.24 -5.17 -17.63
N PHE A 348 -11.50 -4.43 -16.55
CA PHE A 348 -10.49 -4.12 -15.53
C PHE A 348 -9.96 -5.39 -14.87
N VAL A 349 -10.85 -6.23 -14.36
CA VAL A 349 -10.48 -7.48 -13.68
C VAL A 349 -9.80 -8.43 -14.65
N TYR A 350 -10.34 -8.58 -15.87
CA TYR A 350 -9.73 -9.42 -16.90
C TYR A 350 -8.28 -9.00 -17.18
N ARG A 351 -8.02 -7.69 -17.31
CA ARG A 351 -6.68 -7.15 -17.56
C ARG A 351 -5.73 -7.43 -16.38
N MET A 352 -6.17 -7.22 -15.14
CA MET A 352 -5.37 -7.53 -13.97
C MET A 352 -5.01 -9.02 -13.87
N VAL A 353 -5.97 -9.90 -14.12
CA VAL A 353 -5.75 -11.35 -14.15
C VAL A 353 -4.78 -11.75 -15.27
N ASP A 354 -4.94 -11.16 -16.45
CA ASP A 354 -4.06 -11.40 -17.60
C ASP A 354 -2.62 -10.95 -17.31
N TRP A 355 -2.42 -9.82 -16.65
CA TRP A 355 -1.08 -9.37 -16.24
C TRP A 355 -0.38 -10.36 -15.33
N LEU A 356 -1.08 -10.93 -14.33
CA LEU A 356 -0.50 -11.95 -13.46
C LEU A 356 -0.17 -13.25 -14.21
N LYS A 357 -1.06 -13.69 -15.09
CA LYS A 357 -0.85 -14.90 -15.90
C LYS A 357 0.31 -14.73 -16.88
N ARG A 358 0.38 -13.60 -17.56
CA ARG A 358 1.48 -13.27 -18.48
C ARG A 358 2.82 -13.21 -17.73
N TYR A 359 2.87 -12.52 -16.60
CA TYR A 359 4.10 -12.46 -15.79
C TYR A 359 4.63 -13.87 -15.45
N VAL A 360 3.76 -14.76 -14.97
CA VAL A 360 4.16 -16.15 -14.65
C VAL A 360 4.63 -16.90 -15.90
N ASN A 361 3.92 -16.76 -17.02
CA ASN A 361 4.29 -17.43 -18.28
C ASN A 361 5.62 -16.91 -18.83
N ASP A 362 5.85 -15.60 -18.79
CA ASP A 362 7.11 -15.00 -19.26
C ASP A 362 8.29 -15.46 -18.42
N MET A 363 8.10 -15.55 -17.10
CA MET A 363 9.14 -16.08 -16.20
C MET A 363 9.40 -17.58 -16.41
N GLN A 364 8.41 -18.35 -16.82
CA GLN A 364 8.59 -19.78 -17.18
C GLN A 364 9.37 -19.98 -18.48
N THR A 365 9.19 -19.09 -19.45
CA THR A 365 9.76 -19.19 -20.79
C THR A 365 11.15 -18.55 -20.91
N LYS A 366 11.60 -17.81 -19.89
CA LYS A 366 12.95 -17.20 -19.88
C LYS A 366 14.01 -18.30 -20.07
N PRO A 367 14.87 -18.19 -21.12
CA PRO A 367 15.95 -19.14 -21.33
C PRO A 367 16.95 -19.07 -20.17
N SER A 368 17.46 -20.22 -19.74
CA SER A 368 18.41 -20.37 -18.62
C SER A 368 19.78 -19.69 -18.86
N ASN A 369 20.05 -19.24 -20.07
CA ASN A 369 21.29 -18.51 -20.41
C ASN A 369 21.13 -17.02 -20.15
N PRO A 370 22.11 -16.37 -19.49
CA PRO A 370 22.07 -14.94 -19.26
C PRO A 370 22.08 -14.20 -20.61
N VAL A 371 20.93 -13.66 -21.00
CA VAL A 371 20.82 -12.69 -22.09
C VAL A 371 21.62 -11.44 -21.67
N PRO A 372 22.39 -10.82 -22.58
CA PRO A 372 23.15 -9.61 -22.27
C PRO A 372 22.25 -8.56 -21.61
N GLN A 373 22.78 -7.84 -20.63
CA GLN A 373 22.04 -6.84 -19.81
C GLN A 373 21.27 -5.79 -20.63
N HIS A 374 21.67 -5.57 -21.89
CA HIS A 374 21.03 -4.61 -22.83
C HIS A 374 19.75 -5.14 -23.48
N GLN A 375 19.39 -6.41 -23.28
CA GLN A 375 18.17 -7.04 -23.79
C GLN A 375 17.27 -7.57 -22.66
N ARG A 376 17.49 -7.17 -21.42
CA ARG A 376 16.49 -7.46 -20.37
C ARG A 376 15.23 -6.68 -20.78
N ILE A 377 14.30 -7.40 -21.37
CA ILE A 377 12.89 -7.03 -21.33
C ILE A 377 12.66 -6.77 -19.85
N PHE A 378 12.36 -5.52 -19.51
CA PHE A 378 12.15 -5.08 -18.12
C PHE A 378 11.35 -6.15 -17.40
N ASP A 379 11.84 -6.59 -16.25
CA ASP A 379 11.07 -7.48 -15.41
C ASP A 379 9.79 -6.72 -15.08
N ARG A 380 8.66 -7.15 -15.67
CA ARG A 380 7.34 -6.48 -15.59
C ARG A 380 6.71 -6.66 -14.20
N GLU A 381 7.53 -6.50 -13.16
CA GLU A 381 7.14 -6.59 -11.76
C GLU A 381 6.07 -5.55 -11.39
N ASP A 382 6.13 -4.37 -12.01
CA ASP A 382 5.17 -3.29 -11.87
C ASP A 382 3.73 -3.76 -12.15
N MET A 383 3.51 -4.51 -13.23
CA MET A 383 2.20 -5.07 -13.57
C MET A 383 1.75 -6.14 -12.57
N ALA A 384 2.66 -7.02 -12.16
CA ALA A 384 2.34 -8.06 -11.17
C ALA A 384 2.00 -7.45 -9.81
N ILE A 385 2.70 -6.39 -9.40
CA ILE A 385 2.42 -5.63 -8.17
C ILE A 385 1.06 -4.96 -8.28
N CYS A 386 0.82 -4.19 -9.35
CA CYS A 386 -0.45 -3.51 -9.59
C CYS A 386 -1.62 -4.49 -9.54
N ALA A 387 -1.55 -5.55 -10.34
CA ALA A 387 -2.62 -6.53 -10.46
C ALA A 387 -2.90 -7.25 -9.13
N SER A 388 -1.86 -7.70 -8.42
CA SER A 388 -2.06 -8.41 -7.15
C SER A 388 -2.65 -7.53 -6.05
N LEU A 389 -2.25 -6.26 -5.96
CA LEU A 389 -2.79 -5.33 -4.97
C LEU A 389 -4.21 -4.88 -5.33
N ALA A 390 -4.47 -4.55 -6.60
CA ALA A 390 -5.80 -4.16 -7.06
C ALA A 390 -6.83 -5.29 -6.90
N LEU A 391 -6.49 -6.51 -7.36
CA LEU A 391 -7.33 -7.69 -7.15
C LEU A 391 -7.49 -8.02 -5.66
N GLY A 392 -6.46 -7.79 -4.84
CA GLY A 392 -6.51 -7.94 -3.40
C GLY A 392 -7.55 -7.03 -2.74
N ASN A 393 -7.66 -5.80 -3.20
CA ASN A 393 -8.68 -4.87 -2.73
C ASN A 393 -10.10 -5.30 -3.10
N LEU A 394 -10.31 -5.78 -4.32
CA LEU A 394 -11.61 -6.30 -4.77
C LEU A 394 -11.97 -7.62 -4.06
N ALA A 395 -11.00 -8.48 -3.75
CA ALA A 395 -11.19 -9.76 -3.07
C ALA A 395 -11.68 -9.65 -1.61
N ARG A 396 -11.93 -8.46 -1.10
CA ARG A 396 -12.57 -8.26 0.21
C ARG A 396 -14.02 -8.72 0.22
N ARG A 397 -14.68 -8.80 -0.95
CA ARG A 397 -16.02 -9.37 -1.11
C ARG A 397 -15.94 -10.87 -1.43
N GLU A 398 -16.78 -11.66 -0.77
CA GLU A 398 -16.76 -13.13 -0.88
C GLU A 398 -17.09 -13.62 -2.30
N GLU A 399 -18.09 -13.05 -2.94
CA GLU A 399 -18.51 -13.38 -4.30
C GLU A 399 -17.36 -13.15 -5.31
N ILE A 400 -16.63 -12.05 -5.17
CA ILE A 400 -15.46 -11.73 -6.00
C ILE A 400 -14.32 -12.73 -5.72
N SER A 401 -14.06 -13.02 -4.46
CA SER A 401 -13.09 -14.04 -4.06
C SER A 401 -13.38 -15.40 -4.65
N LEU A 402 -14.66 -15.79 -4.67
CA LEU A 402 -15.12 -17.04 -5.28
C LEU A 402 -14.90 -17.07 -6.79
N ALA A 403 -15.21 -15.97 -7.48
CA ALA A 403 -14.99 -15.86 -8.92
C ALA A 403 -13.49 -15.96 -9.28
N PHE A 404 -12.60 -15.37 -8.48
CA PHE A 404 -11.16 -15.46 -8.72
C PHE A 404 -10.58 -16.87 -8.63
N VAL A 405 -11.11 -17.71 -7.76
CA VAL A 405 -10.63 -19.10 -7.63
C VAL A 405 -11.37 -20.08 -8.52
N SER A 406 -12.49 -19.66 -9.10
CA SER A 406 -13.35 -20.45 -10.01
C SER A 406 -12.98 -20.20 -11.48
N PRO A 407 -13.38 -21.08 -12.43
CA PRO A 407 -13.31 -20.77 -13.86
C PRO A 407 -14.12 -19.50 -14.20
N PRO A 408 -13.67 -18.67 -15.14
CA PRO A 408 -12.53 -18.87 -16.05
C PRO A 408 -11.18 -18.45 -15.46
N TYR A 409 -11.14 -17.80 -14.31
CA TYR A 409 -9.93 -17.23 -13.77
C TYR A 409 -8.98 -18.25 -13.14
N SER A 410 -9.49 -19.07 -12.23
CA SER A 410 -8.73 -20.16 -11.56
C SER A 410 -7.37 -19.68 -11.04
N LEU A 411 -7.32 -18.55 -10.31
CA LEU A 411 -6.07 -17.88 -9.93
C LEU A 411 -5.24 -18.65 -8.90
N ALA A 412 -5.81 -19.56 -8.12
CA ALA A 412 -5.07 -20.21 -7.03
C ALA A 412 -3.75 -20.87 -7.46
N PRO A 413 -3.65 -21.61 -8.58
CA PRO A 413 -2.38 -22.16 -9.08
C PRO A 413 -1.39 -21.08 -9.53
N VAL A 414 -1.86 -19.98 -10.11
CA VAL A 414 -1.03 -18.84 -10.53
C VAL A 414 -0.39 -18.19 -9.31
N LEU A 415 -1.19 -17.89 -8.28
CA LEU A 415 -0.73 -17.26 -7.03
C LEU A 415 0.21 -18.16 -6.22
N ALA A 416 0.08 -19.50 -6.34
CA ALA A 416 0.98 -20.44 -5.73
C ALA A 416 2.24 -20.75 -6.58
N SER A 417 2.47 -19.98 -7.65
CA SER A 417 3.65 -20.12 -8.49
C SER A 417 4.93 -19.73 -7.76
N THR A 418 6.00 -20.49 -7.99
CA THR A 418 7.34 -20.15 -7.48
C THR A 418 7.92 -18.87 -8.13
N TYR A 419 7.36 -18.41 -9.24
CA TYR A 419 7.74 -17.16 -9.87
C TYR A 419 7.16 -15.92 -9.16
N LEU A 420 6.04 -16.09 -8.45
CA LEU A 420 5.43 -15.03 -7.62
C LEU A 420 5.83 -15.13 -6.14
N LEU A 421 6.09 -16.33 -5.64
CA LEU A 421 6.40 -16.59 -4.24
C LEU A 421 7.72 -17.40 -4.07
N GLY A 422 8.64 -17.31 -5.03
CA GLY A 422 9.95 -17.99 -4.90
C GLY A 422 10.93 -17.24 -4.00
N PRO A 423 12.02 -17.87 -3.57
CA PRO A 423 13.06 -17.21 -2.77
C PRO A 423 13.68 -15.99 -3.48
N SER A 424 13.83 -16.07 -4.81
CA SER A 424 14.42 -15.01 -5.64
C SER A 424 13.44 -13.97 -6.16
N THR A 425 12.14 -14.11 -5.87
CA THR A 425 11.10 -13.13 -6.30
C THR A 425 11.28 -11.83 -5.53
N ASP A 426 11.08 -10.70 -6.22
CA ASP A 426 11.09 -9.37 -5.60
C ASP A 426 10.13 -9.27 -4.41
N ILE A 427 10.53 -8.55 -3.37
CA ILE A 427 9.77 -8.46 -2.12
C ILE A 427 8.44 -7.72 -2.28
N LYS A 428 8.35 -6.75 -3.21
CA LYS A 428 7.12 -6.00 -3.49
C LYS A 428 6.10 -6.89 -4.22
N VAL A 429 6.56 -7.75 -5.14
CA VAL A 429 5.71 -8.77 -5.78
C VAL A 429 5.17 -9.74 -4.74
N LYS A 430 6.05 -10.27 -3.87
CA LYS A 430 5.61 -11.13 -2.74
C LYS A 430 4.58 -10.42 -1.86
N HIS A 431 4.78 -9.13 -1.57
CA HIS A 431 3.86 -8.34 -0.77
C HIS A 431 2.47 -8.31 -1.40
N GLY A 432 2.35 -7.94 -2.67
CA GLY A 432 1.08 -7.87 -3.38
C GLY A 432 0.36 -9.22 -3.42
N VAL A 433 1.09 -10.28 -3.78
CA VAL A 433 0.52 -11.64 -3.86
C VAL A 433 0.07 -12.15 -2.48
N LEU A 434 0.85 -11.92 -1.43
CA LEU A 434 0.46 -12.31 -0.07
C LEU A 434 -0.73 -11.48 0.46
N ALA A 435 -0.85 -10.22 0.06
CA ALA A 435 -2.02 -9.39 0.39
C ALA A 435 -3.29 -9.96 -0.27
N LEU A 436 -3.24 -10.29 -1.57
CA LEU A 436 -4.35 -10.94 -2.28
C LEU A 436 -4.71 -12.29 -1.65
N LEU A 437 -3.72 -13.16 -1.44
CA LEU A 437 -3.94 -14.46 -0.80
C LEU A 437 -4.54 -14.34 0.60
N LYS A 438 -4.17 -13.32 1.37
CA LYS A 438 -4.73 -13.04 2.69
C LYS A 438 -6.22 -12.72 2.60
N HIS A 439 -6.64 -11.88 1.65
CA HIS A 439 -8.06 -11.57 1.45
C HIS A 439 -8.84 -12.79 0.97
N LEU A 440 -8.33 -13.55 0.01
CA LEU A 440 -8.93 -14.81 -0.41
C LEU A 440 -9.08 -15.81 0.76
N ALA A 441 -8.07 -15.94 1.61
CA ALA A 441 -8.10 -16.83 2.76
C ALA A 441 -9.04 -16.34 3.89
N GLN A 442 -9.41 -15.06 3.91
CA GLN A 442 -10.36 -14.47 4.89
C GLN A 442 -11.82 -14.80 4.55
N ALA A 443 -12.09 -15.38 3.39
CA ALA A 443 -13.44 -15.83 3.04
C ALA A 443 -14.04 -16.68 4.16
N PRO A 444 -15.37 -16.58 4.42
CA PRO A 444 -16.01 -17.31 5.50
C PRO A 444 -15.74 -18.82 5.42
N PRO A 445 -15.69 -19.55 6.55
CA PRO A 445 -15.43 -20.99 6.57
C PRO A 445 -16.43 -21.81 5.73
N GLN A 446 -17.61 -21.25 5.43
CA GLN A 446 -18.60 -21.83 4.56
C GLN A 446 -18.17 -21.88 3.08
N SER A 447 -17.24 -21.01 2.69
CA SER A 447 -16.69 -20.96 1.33
C SER A 447 -15.67 -22.09 1.09
N HIS A 448 -16.11 -23.33 1.17
CA HIS A 448 -15.25 -24.51 0.98
C HIS A 448 -14.48 -24.50 -0.34
N ILE A 449 -15.04 -23.88 -1.38
CA ILE A 449 -14.45 -23.83 -2.71
C ILE A 449 -13.14 -23.01 -2.67
N ILE A 450 -13.13 -21.84 -2.02
CA ILE A 450 -11.96 -20.98 -1.94
C ILE A 450 -10.84 -21.70 -1.19
N HIS A 451 -11.11 -22.17 0.02
CA HIS A 451 -10.10 -22.86 0.84
C HIS A 451 -9.60 -24.15 0.17
N SER A 452 -10.49 -24.92 -0.46
CA SER A 452 -10.13 -26.12 -1.20
C SER A 452 -9.23 -25.81 -2.42
N SER A 453 -9.54 -24.74 -3.15
CA SER A 453 -8.75 -24.29 -4.31
C SER A 453 -7.34 -23.88 -3.90
N LEU A 454 -7.22 -23.03 -2.86
CA LEU A 454 -5.93 -22.61 -2.33
C LEU A 454 -5.11 -23.79 -1.78
N GLY A 455 -5.77 -24.73 -1.13
CA GLY A 455 -5.13 -25.94 -0.60
C GLY A 455 -4.61 -26.86 -1.69
N LYS A 456 -5.42 -27.13 -2.73
CA LYS A 456 -5.04 -27.92 -3.90
C LYS A 456 -3.86 -27.29 -4.66
N ALA A 457 -3.85 -25.96 -4.75
CA ALA A 457 -2.73 -25.22 -5.33
C ALA A 457 -1.45 -25.29 -4.50
N GLY A 458 -1.51 -25.71 -3.23
CA GLY A 458 -0.34 -25.87 -2.37
C GLY A 458 0.18 -24.56 -1.78
N VAL A 459 -0.65 -23.54 -1.64
CA VAL A 459 -0.28 -22.17 -1.18
C VAL A 459 0.57 -22.19 0.09
N ILE A 460 0.18 -22.97 1.12
CA ILE A 460 0.93 -23.05 2.39
C ILE A 460 2.36 -23.55 2.17
N ARG A 461 2.54 -24.56 1.31
CA ARG A 461 3.86 -25.10 1.02
C ARG A 461 4.73 -24.14 0.23
N THR A 462 4.14 -23.42 -0.71
CA THR A 462 4.84 -22.40 -1.48
C THR A 462 5.29 -21.25 -0.59
N ILE A 463 4.43 -20.77 0.32
CA ILE A 463 4.80 -19.74 1.31
C ILE A 463 5.95 -20.26 2.20
N ALA A 464 5.89 -21.49 2.69
CA ALA A 464 6.97 -22.06 3.50
C ALA A 464 8.30 -22.18 2.74
N ALA A 465 8.23 -22.43 1.43
CA ALA A 465 9.42 -22.53 0.56
C ALA A 465 9.94 -21.16 0.08
N SER A 466 9.17 -20.09 0.23
CA SER A 466 9.49 -18.75 -0.30
C SER A 466 10.61 -18.03 0.45
N GLY A 467 10.99 -18.52 1.65
CA GLY A 467 11.95 -17.84 2.54
C GLY A 467 11.39 -16.60 3.26
N VAL A 468 10.11 -16.29 3.07
CA VAL A 468 9.48 -15.06 3.63
C VAL A 468 9.64 -14.96 5.14
N TRP A 469 9.55 -16.07 5.85
CA TRP A 469 9.68 -16.06 7.31
C TRP A 469 11.12 -15.97 7.81
N ASP A 470 12.12 -16.16 6.93
CA ASP A 470 13.53 -16.04 7.25
C ASP A 470 14.14 -14.69 6.85
N GLU A 471 13.37 -13.86 6.12
CA GLU A 471 13.80 -12.52 5.70
C GLU A 471 14.08 -11.61 6.91
N LYS A 472 15.22 -10.90 6.88
CA LYS A 472 15.68 -10.05 7.99
C LYS A 472 16.25 -8.70 7.53
N THR A 473 16.60 -8.59 6.27
CA THR A 473 17.41 -7.49 5.76
C THR A 473 16.59 -6.38 5.15
N ASP A 474 15.41 -6.70 4.64
CA ASP A 474 14.56 -5.76 3.94
C ASP A 474 13.62 -5.02 4.92
N ALA A 475 13.40 -3.73 4.66
CA ALA A 475 12.47 -2.90 5.45
C ALA A 475 11.02 -3.41 5.39
N MET A 476 10.63 -4.11 4.31
CA MET A 476 9.31 -4.71 4.16
C MET A 476 9.19 -6.11 4.81
N ALA A 477 10.26 -6.65 5.37
CA ALA A 477 10.28 -8.00 5.94
C ALA A 477 9.12 -8.25 6.92
N GLU A 478 8.89 -7.34 7.85
CA GLU A 478 7.81 -7.45 8.84
C GLU A 478 6.42 -7.49 8.18
N VAL A 479 6.20 -6.68 7.16
CA VAL A 479 4.91 -6.56 6.46
C VAL A 479 4.58 -7.86 5.72
N ILE A 480 5.55 -8.41 4.97
CA ILE A 480 5.34 -9.67 4.24
C ILE A 480 5.20 -10.87 5.19
N GLN A 481 5.97 -10.90 6.29
CA GLN A 481 5.86 -11.93 7.32
C GLN A 481 4.48 -11.92 7.97
N PHE A 482 3.98 -10.73 8.32
CA PHE A 482 2.65 -10.57 8.89
C PHE A 482 1.55 -11.01 7.91
N SER A 483 1.67 -10.66 6.63
CA SER A 483 0.72 -11.09 5.60
C SER A 483 0.74 -12.60 5.40
N ALA A 484 1.93 -13.21 5.31
CA ALA A 484 2.09 -14.66 5.19
C ALA A 484 1.50 -15.42 6.38
N ILE A 485 1.74 -14.94 7.62
CA ILE A 485 1.12 -15.47 8.85
C ILE A 485 -0.40 -15.35 8.74
N GLY A 486 -0.92 -14.21 8.24
CA GLY A 486 -2.34 -13.98 8.06
C GLY A 486 -3.00 -15.03 7.14
N VAL A 487 -2.38 -15.32 5.99
CA VAL A 487 -2.85 -16.37 5.07
C VAL A 487 -2.93 -17.72 5.78
N VAL A 488 -1.82 -18.14 6.37
CA VAL A 488 -1.72 -19.47 7.02
C VAL A 488 -2.67 -19.58 8.21
N LYS A 489 -2.80 -18.51 9.02
CA LYS A 489 -3.74 -18.46 10.14
C LYS A 489 -5.17 -18.71 9.69
N GLN A 490 -5.60 -18.02 8.63
CA GLN A 490 -6.97 -18.17 8.11
C GLN A 490 -7.21 -19.55 7.51
N MET A 491 -6.26 -20.06 6.74
CA MET A 491 -6.38 -21.40 6.17
C MET A 491 -6.39 -22.53 7.22
N CYS A 492 -5.85 -22.31 8.40
CA CYS A 492 -5.84 -23.29 9.50
C CYS A 492 -6.98 -23.14 10.50
N ILE A 493 -7.97 -22.28 10.27
CA ILE A 493 -9.15 -22.16 11.15
C ILE A 493 -9.99 -23.45 11.09
N ALA A 494 -10.27 -24.02 12.24
CA ALA A 494 -10.92 -25.33 12.37
C ALA A 494 -12.44 -25.24 12.19
N ASN A 495 -12.96 -25.46 10.98
CA ASN A 495 -14.42 -25.61 10.80
C ASN A 495 -14.87 -26.51 9.63
N ALA A 496 -13.99 -27.12 8.84
CA ALA A 496 -14.39 -27.93 7.71
C ALA A 496 -13.47 -29.14 7.47
N ILE A 497 -14.00 -30.15 6.78
CA ILE A 497 -13.35 -31.41 6.48
C ILE A 497 -12.03 -31.25 5.69
N THR A 498 -11.90 -30.18 4.90
CA THR A 498 -10.72 -29.86 4.07
C THR A 498 -9.56 -29.22 4.84
N ILE A 499 -9.80 -28.72 6.05
CA ILE A 499 -8.83 -27.93 6.83
C ILE A 499 -7.71 -28.77 7.41
N VAL A 500 -7.96 -30.06 7.62
CA VAL A 500 -6.93 -31.00 8.11
C VAL A 500 -5.75 -31.08 7.14
N ASP A 501 -6.01 -31.02 5.84
CA ASP A 501 -4.94 -31.06 4.82
C ASP A 501 -4.08 -29.79 4.83
N HIS A 502 -4.67 -28.62 5.11
CA HIS A 502 -3.90 -27.37 5.25
C HIS A 502 -3.01 -27.42 6.50
N THR A 503 -3.57 -27.89 7.61
CA THR A 503 -2.81 -28.09 8.85
C THR A 503 -1.65 -29.06 8.61
N TYR A 504 -1.87 -30.17 7.94
CA TYR A 504 -0.80 -31.14 7.62
C TYR A 504 0.24 -30.54 6.65
N ALA A 505 -0.17 -29.72 5.69
CA ALA A 505 0.76 -29.03 4.79
C ALA A 505 1.70 -28.10 5.55
N LEU A 506 1.26 -27.51 6.65
CA LEU A 506 2.05 -26.60 7.48
C LEU A 506 3.01 -27.33 8.43
N ILE A 507 2.56 -28.44 9.04
CA ILE A 507 3.27 -29.06 10.17
C ILE A 507 4.06 -30.32 9.80
N LEU A 508 3.74 -30.95 8.66
CA LEU A 508 4.46 -32.13 8.20
C LEU A 508 5.48 -31.77 7.10
N PRO A 509 6.67 -32.35 7.14
CA PRO A 509 7.66 -32.15 6.11
C PRO A 509 7.15 -32.60 4.75
N SER A 510 7.64 -31.98 3.69
CA SER A 510 7.34 -32.40 2.33
C SER A 510 7.97 -33.78 2.02
N SER A 511 7.24 -34.64 1.34
CA SER A 511 7.80 -35.92 0.85
C SER A 511 9.00 -35.72 -0.07
N ARG A 512 9.10 -34.54 -0.74
CA ARG A 512 10.25 -34.23 -1.62
C ARG A 512 11.47 -33.69 -0.86
N SER A 513 11.29 -33.19 0.38
CA SER A 513 12.36 -32.59 1.20
C SER A 513 12.08 -32.88 2.68
N PRO A 514 12.30 -34.14 3.13
CA PRO A 514 11.93 -34.54 4.49
C PRO A 514 12.80 -33.90 5.58
N THR A 515 13.94 -33.33 5.24
CA THR A 515 14.86 -32.65 6.17
C THR A 515 14.66 -31.12 6.23
N SER A 516 13.84 -30.56 5.35
CA SER A 516 13.56 -29.11 5.35
C SER A 516 12.69 -28.71 6.54
N PRO A 517 12.91 -27.51 7.11
CA PRO A 517 12.06 -26.98 8.17
C PRO A 517 10.60 -26.95 7.73
N THR A 518 9.68 -27.31 8.63
CA THR A 518 8.24 -27.18 8.37
C THR A 518 7.82 -25.72 8.46
N GLY A 519 6.71 -25.35 7.81
CA GLY A 519 6.19 -24.00 7.90
C GLY A 519 5.90 -23.58 9.36
N LEU A 520 5.39 -24.50 10.19
CA LEU A 520 5.16 -24.21 11.61
C LEU A 520 6.47 -23.93 12.35
N SER A 521 7.53 -24.73 12.12
CA SER A 521 8.82 -24.49 12.77
C SER A 521 9.44 -23.15 12.39
N GLN A 522 9.28 -22.72 11.13
CA GLN A 522 9.73 -21.41 10.66
C GLN A 522 8.94 -20.27 11.34
N ILE A 523 7.61 -20.41 11.47
CA ILE A 523 6.77 -19.43 12.17
C ILE A 523 7.15 -19.34 13.63
N LEU A 524 7.37 -20.45 14.33
CA LEU A 524 7.77 -20.46 15.74
C LEU A 524 9.15 -19.79 15.94
N ALA A 525 10.10 -20.09 15.03
CA ALA A 525 11.39 -19.42 15.04
C ALA A 525 11.26 -17.91 14.82
N LEU A 526 10.34 -17.47 13.94
CA LEU A 526 10.04 -16.05 13.71
C LEU A 526 9.40 -15.43 14.98
N VAL A 527 8.41 -16.06 15.58
CA VAL A 527 7.77 -15.60 16.84
C VAL A 527 8.81 -15.41 17.95
N LYS A 528 9.78 -16.30 18.04
CA LYS A 528 10.85 -16.24 19.06
C LYS A 528 11.80 -15.05 18.81
N ARG A 529 12.18 -14.79 17.56
CA ARG A 529 13.20 -13.79 17.21
C ARG A 529 12.65 -12.37 16.98
N SER A 530 11.37 -12.24 16.57
CA SER A 530 10.77 -10.95 16.23
C SER A 530 10.53 -10.11 17.49
N ASP A 531 10.74 -8.79 17.39
CA ASP A 531 10.34 -7.83 18.41
C ASP A 531 8.93 -7.27 18.20
N ALA A 532 8.36 -7.47 17.00
CA ALA A 532 7.04 -7.01 16.63
C ALA A 532 5.93 -7.77 17.39
N VAL A 533 5.19 -7.07 18.24
CA VAL A 533 4.07 -7.63 19.03
C VAL A 533 3.02 -8.29 18.13
N ARG A 534 2.74 -7.69 16.96
CA ARG A 534 1.78 -8.22 15.98
C ARG A 534 2.20 -9.59 15.45
N ILE A 535 3.47 -9.76 15.10
CA ILE A 535 4.03 -11.03 14.61
C ILE A 535 3.98 -12.09 15.70
N LYS A 536 4.40 -11.74 16.91
CA LYS A 536 4.35 -12.66 18.07
C LYS A 536 2.93 -13.15 18.34
N SER A 537 1.97 -12.23 18.38
CA SER A 537 0.57 -12.55 18.64
C SER A 537 -0.03 -13.42 17.53
N GLU A 538 0.05 -12.97 16.28
CA GLU A 538 -0.60 -13.67 15.17
C GLU A 538 0.09 -15.00 14.83
N GLY A 539 1.41 -15.08 14.95
CA GLY A 539 2.15 -16.35 14.79
C GLY A 539 1.78 -17.37 15.89
N SER A 540 1.61 -16.94 17.13
CA SER A 540 1.12 -17.81 18.21
C SER A 540 -0.32 -18.28 17.95
N ARG A 541 -1.17 -17.44 17.34
CA ARG A 541 -2.54 -17.80 16.96
C ARG A 541 -2.58 -18.84 15.83
N VAL A 542 -1.58 -18.86 14.93
CA VAL A 542 -1.44 -19.98 13.98
C VAL A 542 -1.32 -21.30 14.73
N LEU A 543 -0.46 -21.37 15.77
CA LEU A 543 -0.31 -22.57 16.59
C LEU A 543 -1.61 -22.94 17.29
N VAL A 544 -2.35 -21.96 17.83
CA VAL A 544 -3.67 -22.19 18.44
C VAL A 544 -4.63 -22.83 17.42
N ASN A 545 -4.72 -22.31 16.19
CA ASN A 545 -5.59 -22.84 15.16
C ASN A 545 -5.18 -24.26 14.72
N VAL A 546 -3.88 -24.51 14.59
CA VAL A 546 -3.35 -25.84 14.31
C VAL A 546 -3.77 -26.85 15.39
N ILE A 547 -3.62 -26.50 16.65
CA ILE A 547 -4.00 -27.37 17.75
C ILE A 547 -5.51 -27.62 17.76
N LYS A 548 -6.32 -26.55 17.67
CA LYS A 548 -7.79 -26.68 17.57
C LYS A 548 -8.20 -27.59 16.42
N SER A 549 -7.57 -27.44 15.24
CA SER A 549 -7.85 -28.25 14.06
C SER A 549 -7.51 -29.74 14.28
N LEU A 550 -6.37 -30.02 14.91
CA LEU A 550 -5.95 -31.41 15.20
C LEU A 550 -6.85 -32.10 16.23
N TRP A 551 -7.38 -31.37 17.21
CA TRP A 551 -8.24 -31.91 18.28
C TRP A 551 -9.72 -31.92 17.91
N ALA A 552 -10.23 -31.02 17.05
CA ALA A 552 -11.64 -30.93 16.63
C ALA A 552 -12.16 -32.19 15.94
N ASN A 553 -11.30 -32.93 15.25
CA ASN A 553 -11.67 -34.16 14.52
C ASN A 553 -11.67 -35.44 15.39
N GLY A 554 -12.05 -35.29 16.68
CA GLY A 554 -12.16 -36.39 17.63
C GLY A 554 -10.82 -37.07 17.90
N LEU A 555 -10.30 -36.97 19.11
CA LEU A 555 -9.39 -38.02 19.60
C LEU A 555 -10.16 -39.34 19.47
N PRO A 556 -9.55 -40.46 19.03
CA PRO A 556 -10.11 -41.72 19.38
C PRO A 556 -10.18 -41.69 20.92
N SER A 557 -11.37 -41.45 21.47
CA SER A 557 -11.64 -41.74 22.86
C SER A 557 -11.18 -43.18 23.05
N ASN A 558 -10.64 -43.50 24.21
CA ASN A 558 -10.43 -44.90 24.64
C ASN A 558 -11.77 -45.68 24.73
N SER A 559 -12.86 -45.14 24.19
CA SER A 559 -14.13 -45.77 23.96
C SER A 559 -14.06 -46.55 22.63
N THR A 560 -14.03 -47.81 22.76
CA THR A 560 -14.32 -48.95 21.90
C THR A 560 -15.39 -48.69 20.80
N GLU A 561 -15.28 -47.65 20.00
CA GLU A 561 -15.93 -47.62 18.71
C GLU A 561 -14.99 -48.28 17.71
N ASP A 562 -15.38 -49.51 17.40
CA ASP A 562 -14.72 -50.45 16.56
C ASP A 562 -14.35 -49.83 15.19
N PRO A 563 -13.07 -49.72 14.82
CA PRO A 563 -12.69 -49.28 13.47
C PRO A 563 -13.33 -50.11 12.35
N GLN A 564 -13.86 -51.28 12.70
CA GLN A 564 -14.61 -52.17 11.80
C GLN A 564 -15.96 -51.65 11.37
N ALA A 565 -16.61 -50.74 12.17
CA ALA A 565 -17.90 -50.20 11.80
C ALA A 565 -17.84 -49.20 10.63
N LEU A 566 -16.73 -48.46 10.45
CA LEU A 566 -16.52 -47.58 9.32
C LEU A 566 -16.09 -48.28 8.04
N VAL A 567 -15.48 -49.47 8.16
CA VAL A 567 -15.13 -50.35 7.03
C VAL A 567 -16.35 -51.11 6.50
N SER A 568 -17.32 -51.36 7.39
CA SER A 568 -18.55 -52.10 6.99
C SER A 568 -19.54 -51.23 6.16
N THR A 569 -19.40 -49.89 6.15
CA THR A 569 -20.22 -48.96 5.35
C THR A 569 -19.65 -48.74 3.94
N GLY A 570 -18.55 -49.36 3.53
CA GLY A 570 -17.98 -49.28 2.18
C GLY A 570 -17.39 -47.92 1.74
N VAL A 571 -17.29 -46.96 2.67
CA VAL A 571 -16.91 -45.59 2.36
C VAL A 571 -15.38 -45.36 2.34
N MET A 572 -14.56 -46.21 3.00
CA MET A 572 -13.09 -46.12 3.01
C MET A 572 -12.40 -47.48 3.05
N ASN A 573 -11.26 -47.56 2.36
CA ASN A 573 -10.41 -48.73 2.42
C ASN A 573 -9.62 -48.77 3.76
N LYS A 574 -9.37 -49.94 4.30
CA LYS A 574 -8.65 -50.12 5.58
C LYS A 574 -7.24 -49.52 5.58
N GLU A 575 -6.58 -49.53 4.42
CA GLU A 575 -5.23 -48.94 4.25
C GLU A 575 -5.27 -47.42 4.34
N ASP A 576 -6.27 -46.79 3.72
CA ASP A 576 -6.44 -45.34 3.76
C ASP A 576 -6.75 -44.82 5.19
N LEU A 577 -7.52 -45.60 5.96
CA LEU A 577 -7.81 -45.28 7.36
C LEU A 577 -6.54 -45.38 8.23
N LEU A 578 -5.70 -46.40 8.04
CA LEU A 578 -4.45 -46.55 8.76
C LEU A 578 -3.45 -45.44 8.42
N GLU A 579 -3.36 -45.07 7.15
CA GLU A 579 -2.51 -43.97 6.72
C GLU A 579 -2.96 -42.64 7.30
N LYS A 580 -4.27 -42.37 7.31
CA LYS A 580 -4.85 -41.19 7.92
C LYS A 580 -4.54 -41.11 9.42
N GLN A 581 -4.63 -42.23 10.14
CA GLN A 581 -4.27 -42.34 11.55
C GLN A 581 -2.77 -42.10 11.79
N ARG A 582 -1.88 -42.67 10.94
CA ARG A 582 -0.43 -42.45 11.00
C ARG A 582 -0.07 -41.00 10.78
N ARG A 583 -0.63 -40.34 9.73
CA ARG A 583 -0.40 -38.92 9.47
C ARG A 583 -0.85 -38.05 10.65
N ARG A 584 -2.01 -38.36 11.24
CA ARG A 584 -2.50 -37.65 12.40
C ARG A 584 -1.59 -37.82 13.61
N ALA A 585 -1.17 -39.04 13.92
CA ALA A 585 -0.24 -39.31 15.03
C ALA A 585 1.10 -38.59 14.84
N ALA A 586 1.60 -38.53 13.62
CA ALA A 586 2.79 -37.76 13.27
C ALA A 586 2.56 -36.24 13.51
N ALA A 587 1.43 -35.73 13.04
CA ALA A 587 1.06 -34.33 13.18
C ALA A 587 0.91 -33.90 14.66
N VAL A 588 0.28 -34.73 15.48
CA VAL A 588 0.15 -34.46 16.92
C VAL A 588 1.52 -34.44 17.61
N ARG A 589 2.43 -35.33 17.22
CA ARG A 589 3.80 -35.33 17.79
C ARG A 589 4.57 -34.05 17.47
N THR A 590 4.35 -33.42 16.31
CA THR A 590 5.02 -32.14 15.94
C THR A 590 4.61 -30.97 16.77
N VAL A 591 3.41 -30.98 17.39
CA VAL A 591 2.92 -29.90 18.27
C VAL A 591 3.12 -30.21 19.77
N LEU A 592 3.40 -31.46 20.12
CA LEU A 592 3.75 -31.86 21.48
C LEU A 592 5.26 -31.66 21.73
N THR A 593 5.68 -30.38 21.75
CA THR A 593 7.06 -29.97 21.95
C THR A 593 7.16 -28.88 23.01
N PRO A 594 8.29 -28.77 23.72
CA PRO A 594 8.51 -27.68 24.69
C PRO A 594 8.38 -26.29 24.05
N GLU A 595 8.80 -26.16 22.78
CA GLU A 595 8.71 -24.88 22.04
C GLU A 595 7.26 -24.45 21.79
N CYS A 596 6.38 -25.37 21.41
CA CYS A 596 4.95 -25.10 21.23
C CYS A 596 4.30 -24.72 22.56
N ALA A 597 4.53 -25.47 23.62
CA ALA A 597 3.98 -25.20 24.94
C ALA A 597 4.46 -23.83 25.49
N SER A 598 5.76 -23.53 25.34
CA SER A 598 6.34 -22.24 25.75
C SER A 598 5.78 -21.08 24.92
N THR A 599 5.57 -21.24 23.62
CA THR A 599 4.97 -20.21 22.77
C THR A 599 3.54 -19.86 23.23
N LEU A 600 2.72 -20.86 23.57
CA LEU A 600 1.36 -20.65 24.09
C LEU A 600 1.37 -20.05 25.50
N ALA A 601 2.27 -20.50 26.37
CA ALA A 601 2.44 -19.91 27.70
C ALA A 601 2.86 -18.44 27.62
N ASN A 602 3.76 -18.08 26.69
CA ASN A 602 4.13 -16.70 26.41
C ASN A 602 2.95 -15.88 25.86
N LEU A 603 2.12 -16.45 24.99
CA LEU A 603 0.90 -15.79 24.53
C LEU A 603 -0.01 -15.44 25.69
N VAL A 604 -0.28 -16.38 26.59
CA VAL A 604 -1.10 -16.15 27.79
C VAL A 604 -0.44 -15.12 28.71
N GLY A 605 0.84 -15.30 29.05
CA GLY A 605 1.55 -14.47 30.03
C GLY A 605 1.73 -13.01 29.62
N ARG A 606 1.79 -12.74 28.30
CA ARG A 606 2.04 -11.39 27.75
C ARG A 606 0.79 -10.66 27.26
N SER A 607 -0.36 -11.32 27.24
CA SER A 607 -1.61 -10.77 26.69
C SER A 607 -2.57 -10.21 27.73
N GLY A 608 -2.11 -9.72 28.87
CA GLY A 608 -2.93 -9.27 29.99
C GLY A 608 -4.00 -8.22 29.64
N ARG A 609 -3.84 -7.47 28.57
CA ARG A 609 -4.84 -6.50 28.10
C ARG A 609 -5.84 -7.08 27.07
N TYR A 610 -5.66 -8.33 26.65
CA TYR A 610 -6.42 -8.95 25.57
C TYR A 610 -7.05 -10.28 26.00
N PRO A 611 -8.24 -10.26 26.63
CA PRO A 611 -8.91 -11.47 27.13
C PRO A 611 -9.08 -12.56 26.08
N LEU A 612 -9.33 -12.17 24.82
CA LEU A 612 -9.46 -13.11 23.71
C LEU A 612 -8.18 -13.94 23.49
N LEU A 613 -7.01 -13.32 23.52
CA LEU A 613 -5.73 -13.99 23.30
C LEU A 613 -5.40 -14.94 24.47
N ILE A 614 -5.72 -14.54 25.70
CA ILE A 614 -5.60 -15.42 26.86
C ILE A 614 -6.50 -16.64 26.69
N ASN A 615 -7.76 -16.43 26.33
CA ASN A 615 -8.71 -17.52 26.11
C ASN A 615 -8.25 -18.50 25.02
N GLU A 616 -7.80 -17.99 23.89
CA GLU A 616 -7.26 -18.81 22.79
C GLU A 616 -6.06 -19.64 23.26
N GLY A 617 -5.12 -19.03 23.97
CA GLY A 617 -3.94 -19.71 24.53
C GLY A 617 -4.32 -20.76 25.59
N VAL A 618 -5.23 -20.45 26.49
CA VAL A 618 -5.71 -21.37 27.55
C VAL A 618 -6.41 -22.58 26.92
N ILE A 619 -7.27 -22.37 25.94
CA ILE A 619 -7.94 -23.47 25.22
C ILE A 619 -6.91 -24.38 24.56
N ALA A 620 -5.92 -23.81 23.85
CA ALA A 620 -4.88 -24.61 23.20
C ALA A 620 -4.03 -25.39 24.20
N LEU A 621 -3.61 -24.78 25.32
CA LEU A 621 -2.90 -25.45 26.42
C LEU A 621 -3.74 -26.56 27.03
N SER A 622 -5.04 -26.33 27.22
CA SER A 622 -5.97 -27.35 27.76
C SER A 622 -6.07 -28.57 26.81
N LEU A 623 -6.16 -28.32 25.50
CA LEU A 623 -6.19 -29.38 24.48
C LEU A 623 -4.90 -30.22 24.50
N ILE A 624 -3.74 -29.59 24.53
CA ILE A 624 -2.44 -30.28 24.64
C ILE A 624 -2.39 -31.12 25.93
N SER A 625 -2.88 -30.57 27.04
CA SER A 625 -2.87 -31.23 28.35
C SER A 625 -3.79 -32.45 28.43
N THR A 626 -4.63 -32.73 27.45
CA THR A 626 -5.42 -33.97 27.39
C THR A 626 -4.57 -35.23 27.25
N ARG A 627 -3.29 -35.08 26.92
CA ARG A 627 -2.30 -36.17 26.86
C ARG A 627 -1.29 -36.03 27.97
N LYS A 628 -0.81 -37.17 28.51
CA LYS A 628 0.17 -37.18 29.61
C LYS A 628 1.44 -36.41 29.26
N GLU A 629 2.03 -36.67 28.07
CA GLU A 629 3.21 -35.96 27.57
C GLU A 629 2.96 -34.46 27.47
N GLY A 630 1.80 -34.07 26.93
CA GLY A 630 1.40 -32.68 26.75
C GLY A 630 1.15 -31.97 28.10
N GLY A 631 0.59 -32.66 29.10
CA GLY A 631 0.38 -32.12 30.42
C GLY A 631 1.68 -31.71 31.13
N LEU A 632 2.73 -32.54 31.02
CA LEU A 632 4.05 -32.23 31.56
C LEU A 632 4.65 -30.99 30.90
N LEU A 633 4.63 -30.94 29.57
CA LEU A 633 5.15 -29.80 28.78
C LEU A 633 4.43 -28.48 29.13
N VAL A 634 3.10 -28.54 29.32
CA VAL A 634 2.32 -27.35 29.67
C VAL A 634 2.64 -26.92 31.11
N LEU A 635 2.78 -27.85 32.04
CA LEU A 635 3.13 -27.54 33.41
C LEU A 635 4.49 -26.84 33.51
N GLU A 636 5.50 -27.38 32.86
CA GLU A 636 6.83 -26.76 32.74
C GLU A 636 6.77 -25.36 32.09
N ALA A 637 6.03 -25.21 31.01
CA ALA A 637 5.90 -23.93 30.31
C ALA A 637 5.18 -22.85 31.16
N LEU A 638 4.18 -23.23 31.94
CA LEU A 638 3.44 -22.30 32.83
C LEU A 638 4.31 -21.78 33.98
N THR A 639 5.22 -22.59 34.47
CA THR A 639 6.10 -22.27 35.60
C THR A 639 7.45 -21.69 35.16
N ALA A 640 7.78 -21.78 33.87
CA ALA A 640 8.99 -21.17 33.32
C ALA A 640 8.91 -19.63 33.34
N SER A 641 10.06 -19.00 33.59
CA SER A 641 10.15 -17.53 33.53
C SER A 641 9.86 -17.02 32.15
N LEU A 642 8.92 -16.08 32.02
CA LEU A 642 8.71 -15.30 30.83
C LEU A 642 9.94 -14.43 30.62
N GLY A 643 10.83 -14.78 29.71
CA GLY A 643 12.04 -13.99 29.43
C GLY A 643 11.65 -12.51 29.29
N LEU A 644 12.19 -11.68 30.16
CA LEU A 644 12.08 -10.24 30.04
C LEU A 644 12.94 -9.85 28.82
N ASP A 645 12.29 -9.54 27.71
CA ASP A 645 12.96 -8.81 26.64
C ASP A 645 13.36 -7.47 27.26
N ARG A 646 14.64 -7.33 27.61
CA ARG A 646 15.21 -6.01 27.90
C ARG A 646 14.98 -5.18 26.64
N PRO A 647 14.30 -4.02 26.71
CA PRO A 647 14.39 -3.08 25.62
C PRO A 647 15.87 -2.75 25.47
N SER A 648 16.46 -3.15 24.36
CA SER A 648 17.72 -2.59 23.93
C SER A 648 17.43 -1.15 23.57
N SER A 649 17.57 -0.25 24.55
CA SER A 649 17.70 1.18 24.27
C SER A 649 18.94 1.32 23.41
N PRO A 650 18.84 1.77 22.14
CA PRO A 650 20.01 2.28 21.47
C PRO A 650 20.47 3.47 22.33
N ALA A 651 21.75 3.48 22.67
CA ALA A 651 22.37 4.63 23.29
C ALA A 651 22.14 5.83 22.35
N ASP A 652 21.33 6.78 22.79
CA ASP A 652 21.16 8.05 22.10
C ASP A 652 22.54 8.69 21.93
N PRO A 653 22.91 9.14 20.71
CA PRO A 653 24.12 9.93 20.53
C PRO A 653 23.95 11.23 21.33
N VAL A 654 24.92 11.50 22.15
CA VAL A 654 25.06 12.68 23.01
C VAL A 654 24.74 13.94 22.19
N SER A 655 23.61 14.56 22.49
CA SER A 655 23.30 15.92 22.03
C SER A 655 24.08 16.93 22.88
N PRO A 656 24.62 18.01 22.30
CA PRO A 656 25.34 19.03 23.04
C PRO A 656 24.41 19.82 23.96
N PRO A 657 24.92 20.38 25.08
CA PRO A 657 24.07 21.01 26.09
C PRO A 657 23.52 22.34 25.58
N THR A 658 22.20 22.41 25.49
CA THR A 658 21.49 23.69 25.33
C THR A 658 21.11 24.23 26.70
N THR A 659 21.41 25.46 26.91
CA THR A 659 21.26 26.27 28.11
C THR A 659 19.81 26.34 28.59
N ALA A 660 19.68 26.32 29.93
CA ALA A 660 18.46 26.37 30.71
C ALA A 660 17.58 27.61 30.45
N SER A 661 16.30 27.41 30.43
CA SER A 661 15.32 28.31 31.05
C SER A 661 14.15 27.47 31.59
N ASP A 662 14.07 27.42 32.92
CA ASP A 662 13.00 26.86 33.72
C ASP A 662 11.67 27.61 33.47
N ILE A 663 10.62 26.86 33.13
CA ILE A 663 9.26 27.16 33.63
C ILE A 663 8.58 25.79 33.88
N GLY A 664 8.29 25.52 35.15
CA GLY A 664 7.69 24.28 35.64
C GLY A 664 6.25 24.07 35.11
N SER A 665 6.05 22.92 34.44
CA SER A 665 4.73 22.34 34.26
C SER A 665 4.56 21.18 35.26
N PRO A 666 3.40 21.03 35.88
CA PRO A 666 3.17 19.98 36.90
C PRO A 666 3.25 18.60 36.24
N THR A 667 4.16 17.78 36.78
CA THR A 667 4.32 16.36 36.43
C THR A 667 3.00 15.63 36.65
N ALA A 668 2.40 15.15 35.57
CA ALA A 668 1.33 14.18 35.64
C ALA A 668 1.80 12.94 36.40
N PRO A 669 0.99 12.37 37.32
CA PRO A 669 1.39 11.20 38.11
C PRO A 669 1.68 10.02 37.15
N ARG A 670 2.88 9.44 37.25
CA ARG A 670 3.22 8.19 36.57
C ARG A 670 2.17 7.14 36.96
N PRO A 671 1.61 6.42 35.96
CA PRO A 671 0.68 5.34 36.23
C PRO A 671 1.37 4.30 37.14
N PRO A 672 0.64 3.71 38.13
CA PRO A 672 1.20 2.73 39.04
C PRO A 672 1.85 1.60 38.23
N HIS A 673 3.05 1.19 38.64
CA HIS A 673 3.78 0.06 38.08
C HIS A 673 2.89 -1.20 38.15
N LEU A 674 2.26 -1.57 37.01
CA LEU A 674 1.59 -2.85 36.89
C LEU A 674 2.65 -3.93 37.13
N ASN A 675 2.41 -4.80 38.13
CA ASN A 675 3.24 -5.98 38.35
C ASN A 675 3.22 -6.84 37.08
N VAL A 676 4.28 -6.77 36.32
CA VAL A 676 4.44 -7.58 35.09
C VAL A 676 4.53 -9.04 35.54
N PRO A 677 3.65 -9.94 35.08
CA PRO A 677 3.69 -11.34 35.46
C PRO A 677 5.05 -11.95 35.12
N ARG A 678 5.66 -12.65 36.09
CA ARG A 678 6.95 -13.32 35.89
C ARG A 678 6.82 -14.67 35.18
N HIS A 679 5.66 -15.30 35.37
CA HIS A 679 5.31 -16.60 34.80
C HIS A 679 3.94 -16.53 34.14
N ALA A 680 3.67 -17.40 33.18
CA ALA A 680 2.33 -17.50 32.60
C ALA A 680 1.28 -17.92 33.65
N LEU A 681 1.69 -18.69 34.66
CA LEU A 681 0.86 -19.05 35.81
C LEU A 681 0.36 -17.83 36.59
N ASP A 682 1.21 -16.80 36.75
CA ASP A 682 0.80 -15.56 37.45
C ASP A 682 -0.34 -14.87 36.71
N MET A 683 -0.29 -14.90 35.37
CA MET A 683 -1.35 -14.33 34.52
C MET A 683 -2.65 -15.13 34.63
N LEU A 684 -2.59 -16.46 34.71
CA LEU A 684 -3.79 -17.29 34.97
C LEU A 684 -4.42 -16.98 36.29
N ILE A 685 -3.61 -16.84 37.37
CA ILE A 685 -4.09 -16.46 38.70
C ILE A 685 -4.72 -15.07 38.69
N PHE A 686 -4.10 -14.12 38.01
CA PHE A 686 -4.62 -12.78 37.85
C PHE A 686 -5.96 -12.78 37.12
N THR A 687 -6.06 -13.56 36.00
CA THR A 687 -7.30 -13.76 35.24
C THR A 687 -8.41 -14.34 36.12
N LEU A 688 -8.11 -15.36 36.96
CA LEU A 688 -9.08 -15.97 37.85
C LEU A 688 -9.62 -14.97 38.88
N LYS A 689 -8.74 -14.17 39.51
CA LYS A 689 -9.13 -13.20 40.54
C LYS A 689 -10.00 -12.08 39.97
N ASN A 690 -9.73 -11.62 38.78
CA ASN A 690 -10.44 -10.54 38.07
C ASN A 690 -10.75 -9.32 38.97
N THR A 691 -9.87 -9.03 39.92
CA THR A 691 -9.99 -7.91 40.85
C THR A 691 -8.95 -6.85 40.49
N ASP A 692 -9.30 -5.60 40.69
CA ASP A 692 -8.38 -4.45 40.52
C ASP A 692 -7.73 -4.29 39.16
N ASN A 693 -8.41 -4.73 38.10
CA ASN A 693 -7.89 -4.68 36.76
C ASN A 693 -8.71 -3.73 35.89
N PRO A 694 -8.05 -2.89 35.03
CA PRO A 694 -8.74 -2.10 34.01
C PRO A 694 -9.40 -2.95 32.91
N VAL A 695 -9.07 -4.25 32.83
CA VAL A 695 -9.66 -5.20 31.88
C VAL A 695 -10.54 -6.19 32.62
N ASN A 696 -11.84 -6.18 32.35
CA ASN A 696 -12.76 -7.18 32.88
C ASN A 696 -12.64 -8.49 32.08
N TYR A 697 -12.23 -9.59 32.72
CA TYR A 697 -12.13 -10.89 32.07
C TYR A 697 -13.51 -11.59 32.05
N PRO A 698 -14.01 -11.96 30.83
CA PRO A 698 -15.28 -12.70 30.71
C PRO A 698 -15.26 -14.00 31.52
N ILE A 699 -16.45 -14.41 32.01
CA ILE A 699 -16.61 -15.63 32.82
C ILE A 699 -16.10 -16.86 32.08
N GLU A 700 -16.31 -16.93 30.76
CA GLU A 700 -15.87 -18.03 29.90
C GLU A 700 -14.36 -18.22 29.94
N VAL A 701 -13.58 -17.14 29.95
CA VAL A 701 -12.11 -17.20 30.04
C VAL A 701 -11.70 -17.81 31.39
N ARG A 702 -12.32 -17.37 32.49
CA ARG A 702 -12.04 -17.84 33.83
C ARG A 702 -12.43 -19.32 33.99
N VAL A 703 -13.56 -19.74 33.41
CA VAL A 703 -14.00 -21.14 33.35
C VAL A 703 -13.03 -22.01 32.57
N ASN A 704 -12.51 -21.51 31.44
CA ASN A 704 -11.51 -22.23 30.65
C ASN A 704 -10.18 -22.39 31.38
N VAL A 705 -9.76 -21.41 32.20
CA VAL A 705 -8.62 -21.56 33.10
C VAL A 705 -8.86 -22.70 34.11
N CYS A 706 -10.05 -22.78 34.71
CA CYS A 706 -10.40 -23.90 35.59
C CYS A 706 -10.35 -25.24 34.83
N SER A 707 -10.82 -25.28 33.62
CA SER A 707 -10.77 -26.49 32.76
C SER A 707 -9.34 -26.93 32.49
N LEU A 708 -8.42 -26.01 32.19
CA LEU A 708 -6.99 -26.29 32.05
C LEU A 708 -6.41 -26.92 33.34
N LEU A 709 -6.72 -26.34 34.51
CA LEU A 709 -6.24 -26.85 35.78
C LEU A 709 -6.73 -28.27 36.06
N VAL A 710 -7.98 -28.60 35.73
CA VAL A 710 -8.54 -29.96 35.83
C VAL A 710 -7.79 -30.93 34.90
N GLN A 711 -7.52 -30.53 33.64
CA GLN A 711 -6.80 -31.39 32.69
C GLN A 711 -5.37 -31.65 33.17
N LEU A 712 -4.68 -30.64 33.66
CA LEU A 712 -3.33 -30.81 34.23
C LEU A 712 -3.34 -31.82 35.39
N THR A 713 -4.29 -31.71 36.28
CA THR A 713 -4.41 -32.64 37.45
C THR A 713 -4.64 -34.07 36.99
N ARG A 714 -5.44 -34.31 35.96
CA ARG A 714 -5.74 -35.66 35.45
C ARG A 714 -4.56 -36.32 34.73
N ASN A 715 -3.71 -35.53 34.10
CA ASN A 715 -2.70 -36.04 33.17
C ASN A 715 -1.26 -35.84 33.63
N THR A 716 -1.05 -35.21 34.80
CA THR A 716 0.29 -34.99 35.41
C THR A 716 0.33 -35.43 36.86
N THR A 717 1.51 -35.80 37.32
CA THR A 717 1.79 -36.17 38.72
C THR A 717 3.18 -35.65 39.08
N GLY A 718 3.46 -35.48 40.39
CA GLY A 718 4.80 -35.10 40.87
C GLY A 718 4.85 -33.72 41.51
N ASP A 719 6.05 -33.32 41.95
CA ASP A 719 6.29 -32.12 42.75
C ASP A 719 5.88 -30.82 42.08
N GLU A 720 6.04 -30.73 40.73
CA GLU A 720 5.67 -29.54 39.99
C GLU A 720 4.14 -29.30 39.98
N LEU A 721 3.34 -30.38 39.94
CA LEU A 721 1.89 -30.28 40.09
C LEU A 721 1.50 -29.80 41.48
N GLU A 722 2.19 -30.29 42.52
CA GLU A 722 1.92 -29.88 43.91
C GLU A 722 2.32 -28.40 44.13
N LYS A 723 3.39 -27.94 43.55
CA LYS A 723 3.75 -26.51 43.52
C LYS A 723 2.66 -25.67 42.86
N LEU A 724 2.18 -26.09 41.66
CA LEU A 724 1.08 -25.41 40.96
C LEU A 724 -0.19 -25.34 41.85
N LYS A 725 -0.59 -26.48 42.45
CA LYS A 725 -1.74 -26.54 43.36
C LYS A 725 -1.58 -25.57 44.52
N THR A 726 -0.41 -25.58 45.20
CA THR A 726 -0.11 -24.71 46.33
C THR A 726 -0.21 -23.23 45.95
N THR A 727 0.28 -22.87 44.76
CA THR A 727 0.30 -21.49 44.25
C THR A 727 -1.12 -21.00 43.89
N VAL A 728 -1.96 -21.86 43.32
CA VAL A 728 -3.30 -21.48 42.81
C VAL A 728 -4.39 -21.59 43.91
N ARG A 729 -4.24 -22.49 44.88
CA ARG A 729 -5.22 -22.71 45.98
C ARG A 729 -5.75 -21.43 46.63
N PRO A 730 -4.95 -20.41 46.98
CA PRO A 730 -5.45 -19.18 47.60
C PRO A 730 -6.45 -18.43 46.69
N ALA A 731 -6.20 -18.40 45.38
CA ALA A 731 -7.09 -17.76 44.41
C ALA A 731 -8.44 -18.50 44.30
N LEU A 732 -8.40 -19.84 44.22
CA LEU A 732 -9.63 -20.64 44.16
C LEU A 732 -10.45 -20.53 45.46
N LYS A 733 -9.79 -20.52 46.62
CA LYS A 733 -10.46 -20.34 47.92
C LYS A 733 -11.15 -18.99 48.00
N SER A 734 -10.51 -17.90 47.53
CA SER A 734 -11.12 -16.58 47.55
C SER A 734 -12.36 -16.51 46.63
N LEU A 735 -12.35 -17.20 45.50
CA LEU A 735 -13.51 -17.28 44.62
C LEU A 735 -14.68 -18.04 45.17
N LEU A 736 -14.45 -19.13 45.93
CA LEU A 736 -15.49 -19.89 46.59
C LEU A 736 -16.15 -19.10 47.75
N LEU A 737 -15.42 -18.14 48.33
CA LEU A 737 -15.91 -17.31 49.45
C LEU A 737 -16.62 -16.02 48.96
N ALA A 738 -16.37 -15.56 47.74
CA ALA A 738 -16.70 -14.20 47.31
C ALA A 738 -18.04 -14.05 46.58
N SER A 739 -18.80 -15.12 46.23
CA SER A 739 -19.80 -14.90 45.22
C SER A 739 -21.06 -15.74 45.25
N GLU A 740 -22.17 -15.06 45.40
CA GLU A 740 -23.51 -15.51 44.96
C GLU A 740 -23.84 -15.23 43.48
N ARG A 741 -22.99 -14.52 42.75
CA ARG A 741 -23.34 -13.97 41.40
C ARG A 741 -22.85 -14.75 40.20
N GLU A 742 -21.87 -15.66 40.34
CA GLU A 742 -21.24 -16.34 39.19
C GLU A 742 -21.32 -17.87 39.31
N GLU A 743 -22.54 -18.44 39.32
CA GLU A 743 -22.78 -19.88 39.54
C GLU A 743 -21.95 -20.81 38.63
N ILE A 744 -21.79 -20.45 37.37
CA ILE A 744 -21.02 -21.25 36.39
C ILE A 744 -19.54 -21.32 36.77
N LEU A 745 -18.96 -20.19 37.20
CA LEU A 745 -17.57 -20.14 37.63
C LEU A 745 -17.38 -20.92 38.92
N ILE A 746 -18.28 -20.77 39.89
CA ILE A 746 -18.24 -21.50 41.17
C ILE A 746 -18.25 -23.01 40.93
N LYS A 747 -19.13 -23.50 40.02
CA LYS A 747 -19.17 -24.91 39.63
C LYS A 747 -17.83 -25.36 38.96
N ALA A 748 -17.21 -24.49 38.17
CA ALA A 748 -15.93 -24.80 37.57
C ALA A 748 -14.80 -24.85 38.61
N VAL A 749 -14.75 -23.91 39.56
CA VAL A 749 -13.81 -23.89 40.66
C VAL A 749 -13.99 -25.11 41.57
N GLN A 750 -15.24 -25.51 41.86
CA GLN A 750 -15.52 -26.70 42.67
C GLN A 750 -14.99 -27.96 41.98
N ARG A 751 -15.12 -28.10 40.66
CA ARG A 751 -14.54 -29.24 39.91
C ARG A 751 -13.00 -29.30 40.01
N VAL A 752 -12.32 -28.14 40.05
CA VAL A 752 -10.87 -28.12 40.28
C VAL A 752 -10.57 -28.58 41.67
N TRP A 753 -11.34 -28.09 42.67
CA TRP A 753 -11.15 -28.43 44.07
C TRP A 753 -11.34 -29.94 44.31
N ASP A 754 -12.43 -30.53 43.75
CA ASP A 754 -12.72 -31.97 43.83
C ASP A 754 -11.63 -32.82 43.17
N ALA A 755 -11.05 -32.33 42.08
CA ALA A 755 -9.95 -33.00 41.41
C ALA A 755 -8.62 -32.94 42.21
N TRP A 756 -8.49 -32.01 43.17
CA TRP A 756 -7.29 -31.83 44.01
C TRP A 756 -7.43 -32.50 45.37
N SER A 757 -8.65 -32.90 45.76
CA SER A 757 -8.95 -33.67 46.96
C SER A 757 -8.61 -35.14 46.76
#